data_87d89e3c6088c483f4a178cc8d5609bc
#
_entry.id   87d89e3c6088c483f4a178cc8d5609bc
#
_cell.length_a   1.000
_cell.length_b   1.000
_cell.length_c   1.000
_cell.angle_alpha   90.00
_cell.angle_beta   90.00
_cell.angle_gamma   90.00
#
_symmetry.space_group_name_H-M   'P 1'
#
loop_
_entity.id
_entity.type
_entity.pdbx_description
1 polymer ?
#
loop_
_entity_poly.entity_id
_entity_poly.type
_entity_poly.pdbx_seq_one_letter_code
_entity_poly.pdbx_strand_id
1 'polypeptide(L)'
;MNTGTKPYSAKRDGMTFEALFYKQLQHVTARIHETDNIEQIMLETSADICKLFNADRLTLYVVNEDHTAIVSKVKTGLNSSRDLKLPISPQSIAGYVAFSHMLVNLPDVYDDDVLKTIHPSLTFLKEVDKRSGYRTREMLVAPILDGKVLYGVLQIINNKSEQPFGDLDIEGVSQLCKTLATAIRHRLHEAEESVRRMVTKYDGLVSDGVMTAEELQHCLQDARTEGLAVEKVLLTRYQVRAAQIGPSLAKFFGVSYEPFSPGRIRAEMLHGALKREFIEEQGWVPLEESPSGMVIMCLDPEAVRSSRIVHQVFPKISKFVYRVTTQSEFQDTLGQIFGLEATGGSIDAMLADMDSSPLDDSFNDDSLESAAADNELVKFVNKVILDAYHQGVSDIHIEPMPGKLKTGIRFRIDGSLQPYAEVPAHFRQAMVTRLKIMCDLDISERRKPQDGKIKFKKYGPVDIELRVATIPSAGGVEDVVMRILAAGEPIPLEKLGLTPHNKARVIQTIEKPYGLFYVCGPTGSGKTTTLHSILKHLNTPDTKIWTAEDPVEITQKGLRQVQINKKAGIDFALVMRAFLRADPDIIMVGESRDKETVAMGVEASLTGHLVFSTLHTNSAPESITRLLDMGMDPFNFADALLGILAQRLAKKLCDCKEAYVPDAEELRLFATEYAEELRHSADWTADYAGEMAKLVARWQQQYVDTGGIKFYRHAGCDKCHQTGYKGRIGLHELLIADDGIKKLIQERARVAEIFAAAVEGGMRTLKMDGMEKVMMGMTDLKMVRSVCIK
;
A
#
# COMPACT_ATOMS: atom_id res chain seq x y z
N MET A 1 -48.54 56.70 -19.72
CA MET A 1 -47.56 57.67 -20.21
C MET A 1 -46.31 56.90 -20.65
N ASN A 2 -46.04 56.98 -21.95
CA ASN A 2 -44.93 56.39 -22.66
C ASN A 2 -43.61 56.94 -22.20
N THR A 3 -42.65 56.05 -21.88
CA THR A 3 -41.23 56.41 -22.01
C THR A 3 -40.49 55.17 -22.58
N GLY A 4 -40.38 55.26 -23.92
CA GLY A 4 -39.54 54.34 -24.69
C GLY A 4 -38.05 54.53 -24.37
N THR A 5 -37.34 53.48 -24.07
CA THR A 5 -35.87 53.41 -24.09
C THR A 5 -35.43 53.08 -25.52
N LYS A 6 -34.74 54.01 -26.17
CA LYS A 6 -34.10 53.82 -27.48
C LYS A 6 -32.93 52.81 -27.33
N PRO A 7 -32.71 51.92 -28.31
CA PRO A 7 -31.52 51.09 -28.36
C PRO A 7 -30.30 51.93 -28.74
N TYR A 8 -29.21 51.74 -27.99
CA TYR A 8 -27.91 52.35 -28.19
C TYR A 8 -27.25 51.71 -29.43
N SER A 9 -27.30 52.44 -30.58
CA SER A 9 -26.58 52.04 -31.80
C SER A 9 -25.21 52.75 -31.78
N ALA A 10 -24.18 52.05 -31.32
CA ALA A 10 -22.80 52.44 -31.51
C ALA A 10 -22.30 51.85 -32.84
N LYS A 11 -22.15 52.71 -33.87
CA LYS A 11 -21.43 52.38 -35.09
C LYS A 11 -19.92 52.48 -34.84
N ARG A 12 -19.20 51.38 -34.91
CA ARG A 12 -17.76 51.35 -35.21
C ARG A 12 -17.62 50.75 -36.62
N ASP A 13 -16.92 51.45 -37.47
CA ASP A 13 -16.57 51.04 -38.84
C ASP A 13 -17.74 50.66 -39.78
N GLY A 14 -18.91 51.33 -39.71
CA GLY A 14 -19.98 51.11 -40.64
C GLY A 14 -20.80 49.82 -40.53
N MET A 15 -20.45 48.92 -39.59
CA MET A 15 -21.20 47.69 -39.34
C MET A 15 -22.08 47.83 -38.08
N THR A 16 -23.24 47.19 -38.07
CA THR A 16 -24.08 47.05 -36.89
C THR A 16 -23.42 46.05 -35.92
N PHE A 17 -23.77 46.12 -34.62
CA PHE A 17 -23.25 45.18 -33.59
C PHE A 17 -23.57 43.72 -33.97
N GLU A 18 -24.75 43.47 -34.48
CA GLU A 18 -25.18 42.15 -34.96
C GLU A 18 -24.29 41.64 -36.14
N ALA A 19 -23.98 42.51 -37.11
CA ALA A 19 -23.16 42.09 -38.24
C ALA A 19 -21.71 41.78 -37.82
N LEU A 20 -21.17 42.43 -36.77
CA LEU A 20 -19.89 42.16 -36.21
C LEU A 20 -19.89 40.82 -35.44
N PHE A 21 -20.96 40.56 -34.67
CA PHE A 21 -21.11 39.29 -33.94
C PHE A 21 -21.18 38.11 -34.93
N TYR A 22 -22.00 38.17 -35.95
CA TYR A 22 -22.08 37.10 -36.97
C TYR A 22 -20.79 36.90 -37.75
N LYS A 23 -20.04 37.95 -38.02
CA LYS A 23 -18.71 37.86 -38.65
C LYS A 23 -17.72 37.11 -37.73
N GLN A 24 -17.71 37.41 -36.44
CA GLN A 24 -16.89 36.68 -35.44
C GLN A 24 -17.33 35.25 -35.28
N LEU A 25 -18.62 34.99 -35.25
CA LEU A 25 -19.18 33.63 -35.20
C LEU A 25 -18.74 32.82 -36.42
N GLN A 26 -18.80 33.38 -37.65
CA GLN A 26 -18.30 32.71 -38.85
C GLN A 26 -16.80 32.39 -38.75
N HIS A 27 -15.99 33.30 -38.17
CA HIS A 27 -14.57 33.05 -37.99
C HIS A 27 -14.31 31.89 -37.03
N VAL A 28 -15.00 31.81 -35.89
CA VAL A 28 -14.90 30.73 -34.95
C VAL A 28 -15.36 29.38 -35.57
N THR A 29 -16.46 29.39 -36.31
CA THR A 29 -16.97 28.19 -36.98
C THR A 29 -16.03 27.67 -38.09
N ALA A 30 -15.39 28.58 -38.85
CA ALA A 30 -14.38 28.22 -39.85
C ALA A 30 -13.16 27.52 -39.19
N ARG A 31 -12.66 28.06 -38.10
CA ARG A 31 -11.53 27.46 -37.34
C ARG A 31 -11.88 26.06 -36.78
N ILE A 32 -13.12 25.83 -36.34
CA ILE A 32 -13.58 24.51 -35.91
C ILE A 32 -13.47 23.48 -37.03
N HIS A 33 -13.72 23.86 -38.28
CA HIS A 33 -13.62 22.97 -39.45
C HIS A 33 -12.18 22.70 -39.92
N GLU A 34 -11.25 23.62 -39.66
CA GLU A 34 -9.85 23.52 -40.08
C GLU A 34 -8.96 22.67 -39.19
N THR A 35 -9.40 22.33 -37.96
CA THR A 35 -8.59 21.65 -36.97
C THR A 35 -8.83 20.14 -36.98
N ASP A 36 -7.76 19.33 -37.00
CA ASP A 36 -7.84 17.86 -37.19
C ASP A 36 -8.15 17.04 -35.94
N ASN A 37 -8.03 17.63 -34.73
CA ASN A 37 -8.22 16.91 -33.47
C ASN A 37 -9.28 17.60 -32.59
N ILE A 38 -10.23 16.83 -32.06
CA ILE A 38 -11.31 17.34 -31.19
C ILE A 38 -10.76 18.05 -29.95
N GLU A 39 -9.72 17.51 -29.30
CA GLU A 39 -9.09 18.15 -28.11
C GLU A 39 -8.39 19.46 -28.49
N GLN A 40 -7.80 19.53 -29.67
CA GLN A 40 -7.11 20.71 -30.19
C GLN A 40 -8.12 21.77 -30.63
N ILE A 41 -9.21 21.41 -31.30
CA ILE A 41 -10.35 22.30 -31.61
C ILE A 41 -10.79 23.01 -30.31
N MET A 42 -10.94 22.24 -29.25
CA MET A 42 -11.46 22.70 -27.98
C MET A 42 -10.51 23.63 -27.25
N LEU A 43 -9.22 23.36 -27.26
CA LEU A 43 -8.20 24.19 -26.61
C LEU A 43 -7.97 25.52 -27.36
N GLU A 44 -7.83 25.47 -28.67
CA GLU A 44 -7.51 26.64 -29.50
C GLU A 44 -8.67 27.60 -29.71
N THR A 45 -9.91 27.08 -29.79
CA THR A 45 -11.09 27.90 -30.02
C THR A 45 -11.78 28.40 -28.76
N SER A 46 -11.44 27.86 -27.60
CA SER A 46 -12.10 28.24 -26.32
C SER A 46 -11.95 29.72 -25.99
N ALA A 47 -10.78 30.32 -26.24
CA ALA A 47 -10.52 31.73 -26.02
C ALA A 47 -11.34 32.62 -26.99
N ASP A 48 -11.50 32.21 -28.25
CA ASP A 48 -12.27 32.94 -29.24
C ASP A 48 -13.77 32.84 -29.00
N ILE A 49 -14.25 31.72 -28.52
CA ILE A 49 -15.64 31.54 -28.06
C ILE A 49 -15.92 32.45 -26.87
N CYS A 50 -15.03 32.50 -25.86
CA CYS A 50 -15.19 33.43 -24.75
C CYS A 50 -15.21 34.88 -25.18
N LYS A 51 -14.43 35.27 -26.20
CA LYS A 51 -14.45 36.64 -26.77
C LYS A 51 -15.75 36.91 -27.52
N LEU A 52 -16.24 35.94 -28.30
CA LEU A 52 -17.47 36.05 -29.09
C LEU A 52 -18.68 36.36 -28.19
N PHE A 53 -18.82 35.64 -27.08
CA PHE A 53 -19.92 35.83 -26.13
C PHE A 53 -19.58 36.79 -24.99
N ASN A 54 -18.48 37.49 -25.05
CA ASN A 54 -17.98 38.34 -23.97
C ASN A 54 -18.02 37.68 -22.60
N ALA A 55 -17.70 36.39 -22.56
CA ALA A 55 -17.81 35.56 -21.37
C ALA A 55 -16.51 35.46 -20.59
N ASP A 56 -16.59 35.25 -19.29
CA ASP A 56 -15.45 35.03 -18.42
C ASP A 56 -14.87 33.62 -18.60
N ARG A 57 -15.73 32.62 -18.66
CA ARG A 57 -15.35 31.22 -18.69
C ARG A 57 -16.23 30.40 -19.62
N LEU A 58 -15.63 29.28 -20.05
CA LEU A 58 -16.28 28.27 -20.86
C LEU A 58 -15.93 26.89 -20.30
N THR A 59 -16.92 25.99 -20.31
CA THR A 59 -16.69 24.57 -20.08
C THR A 59 -17.34 23.76 -21.19
N LEU A 60 -16.59 22.88 -21.81
CA LEU A 60 -17.10 21.94 -22.78
C LEU A 60 -17.10 20.53 -22.18
N TYR A 61 -18.23 19.91 -22.24
CA TYR A 61 -18.41 18.51 -21.83
C TYR A 61 -18.64 17.63 -23.06
N VAL A 62 -18.06 16.43 -23.04
CA VAL A 62 -18.29 15.39 -24.05
C VAL A 62 -18.97 14.23 -23.38
N VAL A 63 -19.89 13.58 -24.09
CA VAL A 63 -20.58 12.38 -23.63
C VAL A 63 -19.57 11.24 -23.52
N ASN A 64 -19.61 10.50 -22.43
CA ASN A 64 -18.76 9.31 -22.24
C ASN A 64 -19.25 8.14 -23.14
N GLU A 65 -18.37 7.14 -23.32
CA GLU A 65 -18.62 5.96 -24.16
C GLU A 65 -19.92 5.22 -23.81
N ASP A 66 -20.30 5.20 -22.54
CA ASP A 66 -21.49 4.49 -22.04
C ASP A 66 -22.77 5.33 -22.15
N HIS A 67 -22.71 6.57 -22.65
CA HIS A 67 -23.82 7.53 -22.70
C HIS A 67 -24.55 7.77 -21.37
N THR A 68 -23.84 7.59 -20.22
CA THR A 68 -24.41 7.75 -18.87
C THR A 68 -24.02 9.06 -18.21
N ALA A 69 -22.94 9.69 -18.68
CA ALA A 69 -22.38 10.89 -18.09
C ALA A 69 -21.73 11.80 -19.15
N ILE A 70 -21.57 13.07 -18.79
CA ILE A 70 -20.77 14.03 -19.54
C ILE A 70 -19.47 14.31 -18.77
N VAL A 71 -18.35 14.43 -19.48
CA VAL A 71 -17.02 14.65 -18.90
C VAL A 71 -16.44 15.94 -19.44
N SER A 72 -15.97 16.83 -18.55
CA SER A 72 -15.37 18.10 -18.99
C SER A 72 -14.02 17.87 -19.67
N LYS A 73 -13.86 18.37 -20.88
CA LYS A 73 -12.61 18.30 -21.65
C LYS A 73 -11.83 19.62 -21.64
N VAL A 74 -12.52 20.76 -21.57
CA VAL A 74 -11.91 22.09 -21.53
C VAL A 74 -12.56 22.93 -20.46
N LYS A 75 -11.73 23.62 -19.66
CA LYS A 75 -12.12 24.58 -18.63
C LYS A 75 -11.19 25.79 -18.71
N THR A 76 -11.71 26.92 -19.17
CA THR A 76 -10.93 28.17 -19.14
C THR A 76 -10.95 28.77 -17.72
N GLY A 77 -9.79 29.19 -17.21
CA GLY A 77 -9.70 29.93 -15.95
C GLY A 77 -9.73 29.11 -14.66
N LEU A 78 -9.56 27.78 -14.70
CA LEU A 78 -9.41 26.91 -13.54
C LEU A 78 -8.08 26.16 -13.56
N ASN A 79 -7.26 26.32 -12.51
CA ASN A 79 -6.00 25.58 -12.33
C ASN A 79 -6.19 24.12 -11.83
N SER A 80 -7.28 23.45 -12.13
CA SER A 80 -7.52 22.09 -11.66
C SER A 80 -7.37 21.06 -12.80
N SER A 81 -6.45 20.13 -12.64
CA SER A 81 -6.12 19.05 -13.58
C SER A 81 -7.08 17.84 -13.54
N ARG A 82 -8.20 17.90 -12.80
CA ARG A 82 -9.14 16.78 -12.72
C ARG A 82 -10.36 17.02 -13.58
N ASP A 83 -10.68 16.06 -14.46
CA ASP A 83 -11.91 16.06 -15.24
C ASP A 83 -13.13 16.00 -14.33
N LEU A 84 -14.10 16.86 -14.59
CA LEU A 84 -15.39 16.87 -13.91
C LEU A 84 -16.35 15.95 -14.67
N LYS A 85 -16.75 14.86 -14.04
CA LYS A 85 -17.73 13.90 -14.57
C LYS A 85 -19.09 14.18 -13.94
N LEU A 86 -20.11 14.48 -14.77
CA LEU A 86 -21.47 14.74 -14.34
C LEU A 86 -22.42 13.70 -14.94
N PRO A 87 -23.32 13.08 -14.18
CA PRO A 87 -24.30 12.17 -14.73
C PRO A 87 -25.30 12.91 -15.67
N ILE A 88 -25.76 12.25 -16.71
CA ILE A 88 -26.86 12.74 -17.56
C ILE A 88 -28.18 12.58 -16.79
N SER A 89 -28.51 13.58 -16.00
CA SER A 89 -29.64 13.57 -15.07
C SER A 89 -30.08 15.01 -14.74
N PRO A 90 -31.30 15.24 -14.26
CA PRO A 90 -31.80 16.58 -13.96
C PRO A 90 -31.24 17.22 -12.68
N GLN A 91 -30.16 16.68 -12.07
CA GLN A 91 -29.63 17.18 -10.81
C GLN A 91 -28.67 18.37 -10.96
N SER A 92 -27.95 18.49 -12.06
CA SER A 92 -27.04 19.60 -12.34
C SER A 92 -27.43 20.30 -13.65
N ILE A 93 -27.09 21.59 -13.83
CA ILE A 93 -27.50 22.38 -14.99
C ILE A 93 -27.00 21.74 -16.29
N ALA A 94 -25.70 21.41 -16.39
CA ALA A 94 -25.17 20.76 -17.58
C ALA A 94 -25.69 19.33 -17.76
N GLY A 95 -25.89 18.57 -16.67
CA GLY A 95 -26.53 17.25 -16.70
C GLY A 95 -27.99 17.31 -17.16
N TYR A 96 -28.73 18.33 -16.74
CA TYR A 96 -30.11 18.56 -17.18
C TYR A 96 -30.19 18.89 -18.68
N VAL A 97 -29.33 19.77 -19.19
CA VAL A 97 -29.23 20.08 -20.61
C VAL A 97 -28.89 18.83 -21.45
N ALA A 98 -27.99 17.99 -20.94
CA ALA A 98 -27.67 16.72 -21.56
C ALA A 98 -28.89 15.75 -21.56
N PHE A 99 -29.67 15.74 -20.47
CA PHE A 99 -30.85 14.88 -20.32
C PHE A 99 -32.07 15.36 -21.14
N SER A 100 -32.36 16.67 -21.08
CA SER A 100 -33.56 17.26 -21.71
C SER A 100 -33.35 17.62 -23.17
N HIS A 101 -32.09 17.75 -23.62
CA HIS A 101 -31.70 18.28 -24.93
C HIS A 101 -32.18 19.74 -25.18
N MET A 102 -32.51 20.48 -24.13
CA MET A 102 -32.98 21.86 -24.19
C MET A 102 -31.90 22.84 -23.74
N LEU A 103 -31.77 23.94 -24.44
CA LEU A 103 -30.91 25.06 -24.04
C LEU A 103 -31.48 25.72 -22.78
N VAL A 104 -30.61 26.07 -21.88
CA VAL A 104 -30.96 26.77 -20.62
C VAL A 104 -30.15 28.07 -20.55
N ASN A 105 -30.80 29.20 -20.31
CA ASN A 105 -30.22 30.50 -20.06
C ASN A 105 -30.65 30.99 -18.66
N LEU A 106 -29.68 31.12 -17.76
CA LEU A 106 -29.88 31.46 -16.35
C LEU A 106 -29.24 32.83 -16.05
N PRO A 107 -30.02 33.83 -15.71
CA PRO A 107 -29.50 35.14 -15.31
C PRO A 107 -28.88 35.16 -13.90
N ASP A 108 -29.30 34.25 -13.02
CA ASP A 108 -28.68 33.99 -11.72
C ASP A 108 -28.78 32.50 -11.38
N VAL A 109 -27.63 31.82 -11.26
CA VAL A 109 -27.55 30.38 -10.93
C VAL A 109 -27.77 30.10 -9.44
N TYR A 110 -27.78 31.15 -8.59
CA TYR A 110 -28.06 31.01 -7.15
C TYR A 110 -29.54 31.20 -6.81
N ASP A 111 -30.36 31.57 -7.78
CA ASP A 111 -31.81 31.69 -7.61
C ASP A 111 -32.44 30.29 -7.70
N ASP A 112 -32.63 29.68 -6.54
CA ASP A 112 -33.19 28.33 -6.42
C ASP A 112 -34.65 28.23 -6.90
N ASP A 113 -35.39 29.34 -6.94
CA ASP A 113 -36.78 29.39 -7.43
C ASP A 113 -36.79 29.33 -8.97
N VAL A 114 -35.90 30.04 -9.62
CA VAL A 114 -35.73 29.95 -11.08
C VAL A 114 -35.28 28.55 -11.50
N LEU A 115 -34.37 27.92 -10.79
CA LEU A 115 -33.91 26.56 -11.04
C LEU A 115 -35.07 25.55 -10.94
N LYS A 116 -35.91 25.68 -9.89
CA LYS A 116 -37.05 24.80 -9.67
C LYS A 116 -38.19 24.96 -10.70
N THR A 117 -38.31 26.12 -11.30
CA THR A 117 -39.27 26.31 -12.40
C THR A 117 -38.88 25.56 -13.66
N ILE A 118 -37.57 25.35 -13.88
CA ILE A 118 -37.04 24.55 -15.00
C ILE A 118 -37.21 23.05 -14.70
N HIS A 119 -36.78 22.60 -13.51
CA HIS A 119 -36.98 21.22 -13.05
C HIS A 119 -36.89 21.13 -11.51
N PRO A 120 -37.81 20.40 -10.84
CA PRO A 120 -37.85 20.32 -9.37
C PRO A 120 -36.56 19.81 -8.70
N SER A 121 -35.80 18.97 -9.37
CA SER A 121 -34.54 18.38 -8.87
C SER A 121 -33.30 19.17 -9.30
N LEU A 122 -33.44 20.27 -10.01
CA LEU A 122 -32.30 21.02 -10.55
C LEU A 122 -31.65 21.83 -9.44
N THR A 123 -30.33 21.69 -9.31
CA THR A 123 -29.53 22.43 -8.34
C THR A 123 -28.24 22.95 -8.96
N PHE A 124 -27.74 24.08 -8.43
CA PHE A 124 -26.43 24.57 -8.81
C PHE A 124 -25.33 24.01 -7.87
N LEU A 125 -24.22 23.54 -8.44
CA LEU A 125 -23.11 22.93 -7.70
C LEU A 125 -22.25 24.01 -7.01
N LYS A 126 -22.79 24.63 -5.92
CA LYS A 126 -22.15 25.71 -5.15
C LYS A 126 -20.75 25.34 -4.57
N GLU A 127 -20.43 24.04 -4.48
CA GLU A 127 -19.12 23.58 -4.01
C GLU A 127 -17.97 23.87 -4.98
N VAL A 128 -18.24 23.94 -6.28
CA VAL A 128 -17.23 24.27 -7.31
C VAL A 128 -16.77 25.71 -7.13
N ASP A 129 -17.70 26.63 -6.91
CA ASP A 129 -17.42 28.04 -6.65
C ASP A 129 -16.66 28.20 -5.33
N LYS A 130 -17.06 27.52 -4.27
CA LYS A 130 -16.38 27.55 -2.96
C LYS A 130 -14.91 27.06 -3.05
N ARG A 131 -14.64 26.03 -3.85
CA ARG A 131 -13.27 25.49 -4.02
C ARG A 131 -12.38 26.36 -4.89
N SER A 132 -12.97 27.04 -5.89
CA SER A 132 -12.22 27.86 -6.85
C SER A 132 -12.06 29.31 -6.43
N GLY A 133 -12.80 29.76 -5.42
CA GLY A 133 -12.91 31.17 -5.03
C GLY A 133 -13.58 32.08 -6.10
N TYR A 134 -14.21 31.45 -7.10
CA TYR A 134 -14.89 32.11 -8.18
C TYR A 134 -16.40 32.11 -7.95
N ARG A 135 -17.10 33.20 -8.28
CA ARG A 135 -18.54 33.28 -8.17
C ARG A 135 -19.19 33.24 -9.54
N THR A 136 -19.86 32.14 -9.83
CA THR A 136 -20.73 32.04 -10.99
C THR A 136 -22.01 32.86 -10.75
N ARG A 137 -22.38 33.68 -11.69
CA ARG A 137 -23.64 34.48 -11.66
C ARG A 137 -24.59 33.95 -12.71
N GLU A 138 -24.22 34.12 -13.95
CA GLU A 138 -25.03 33.83 -15.13
C GLU A 138 -24.47 32.60 -15.86
N MET A 139 -25.37 31.88 -16.51
CA MET A 139 -24.97 30.68 -17.24
C MET A 139 -25.86 30.45 -18.45
N LEU A 140 -25.22 30.32 -19.62
CA LEU A 140 -25.86 29.90 -20.85
C LEU A 140 -25.33 28.52 -21.21
N VAL A 141 -26.22 27.53 -21.25
CA VAL A 141 -25.87 26.10 -21.45
C VAL A 141 -26.65 25.54 -22.63
N ALA A 142 -25.91 24.99 -23.60
CA ALA A 142 -26.53 24.47 -24.81
C ALA A 142 -26.07 23.03 -25.11
N PRO A 143 -26.95 22.15 -25.58
CA PRO A 143 -26.57 20.80 -25.98
C PRO A 143 -25.92 20.83 -27.37
N ILE A 144 -24.91 19.98 -27.55
CA ILE A 144 -24.25 19.73 -28.82
C ILE A 144 -24.93 18.52 -29.45
N LEU A 145 -25.88 18.80 -30.35
CA LEU A 145 -26.78 17.80 -30.95
C LEU A 145 -26.66 17.75 -32.46
N ASP A 146 -26.67 16.53 -33.00
CA ASP A 146 -26.97 16.28 -34.42
C ASP A 146 -28.17 15.34 -34.52
N GLY A 147 -29.29 15.89 -34.97
CA GLY A 147 -30.57 15.21 -34.93
C GLY A 147 -31.01 14.87 -33.51
N LYS A 148 -31.03 13.58 -33.15
CA LYS A 148 -31.38 13.10 -31.80
C LYS A 148 -30.14 12.65 -31.00
N VAL A 149 -28.96 12.69 -31.59
CA VAL A 149 -27.72 12.21 -30.97
C VAL A 149 -27.03 13.34 -30.21
N LEU A 150 -26.81 13.13 -28.93
CA LEU A 150 -26.07 14.03 -28.07
C LEU A 150 -24.59 13.73 -28.10
N TYR A 151 -23.74 14.67 -28.49
CA TYR A 151 -22.28 14.58 -28.45
C TYR A 151 -21.65 15.25 -27.24
N GLY A 152 -22.33 16.26 -26.65
CA GLY A 152 -21.81 16.97 -25.52
C GLY A 152 -22.69 18.14 -25.07
N VAL A 153 -22.13 18.97 -24.20
CA VAL A 153 -22.78 20.20 -23.68
C VAL A 153 -21.75 21.33 -23.64
N LEU A 154 -22.11 22.48 -24.16
CA LEU A 154 -21.36 23.70 -24.06
C LEU A 154 -21.95 24.60 -22.98
N GLN A 155 -21.11 25.04 -22.05
CA GLN A 155 -21.50 25.87 -20.92
C GLN A 155 -20.67 27.16 -20.93
N ILE A 156 -21.33 28.32 -21.04
CA ILE A 156 -20.75 29.67 -21.06
C ILE A 156 -21.12 30.37 -19.76
N ILE A 157 -20.15 30.98 -19.09
CA ILE A 157 -20.29 31.45 -17.72
C ILE A 157 -19.91 32.93 -17.63
N ASN A 158 -20.73 33.70 -16.97
CA ASN A 158 -20.60 35.12 -16.63
C ASN A 158 -20.29 36.02 -17.86
N ASN A 159 -21.21 36.86 -18.23
CA ASN A 159 -20.97 37.93 -19.19
C ASN A 159 -20.15 39.05 -18.52
N LYS A 160 -19.03 39.48 -19.14
CA LYS A 160 -18.14 40.54 -18.63
C LYS A 160 -18.81 41.91 -18.55
N SER A 161 -19.88 42.15 -19.31
CA SER A 161 -20.66 43.39 -19.24
C SER A 161 -21.67 43.42 -18.08
N GLU A 162 -21.73 42.38 -17.27
CA GLU A 162 -22.66 42.19 -16.15
C GLU A 162 -24.14 42.29 -16.56
N GLN A 163 -24.44 41.99 -17.82
CA GLN A 163 -25.77 41.90 -18.37
C GLN A 163 -26.06 40.45 -18.72
N PRO A 164 -27.30 39.94 -18.50
CA PRO A 164 -27.65 38.60 -18.89
C PRO A 164 -27.44 38.31 -20.39
N PHE A 165 -27.12 37.08 -20.73
CA PHE A 165 -27.03 36.65 -22.14
C PHE A 165 -28.34 36.91 -22.86
N GLY A 166 -28.30 37.63 -23.98
CA GLY A 166 -29.47 38.05 -24.75
C GLY A 166 -29.86 37.04 -25.86
N ASP A 167 -30.89 37.41 -26.64
CA ASP A 167 -31.38 36.58 -27.73
C ASP A 167 -30.34 36.28 -28.81
N LEU A 168 -29.45 37.24 -29.06
CA LEU A 168 -28.35 37.08 -30.03
C LEU A 168 -27.31 36.05 -29.53
N ASP A 169 -27.05 36.02 -28.25
CA ASP A 169 -26.17 35.01 -27.63
C ASP A 169 -26.78 33.63 -27.71
N ILE A 170 -28.07 33.52 -27.46
CA ILE A 170 -28.85 32.24 -27.53
C ILE A 170 -28.82 31.68 -28.96
N GLU A 171 -29.05 32.54 -29.95
CA GLU A 171 -28.99 32.13 -31.36
C GLU A 171 -27.57 31.72 -31.76
N GLY A 172 -26.55 32.53 -31.37
CA GLY A 172 -25.16 32.27 -31.65
C GLY A 172 -24.62 30.98 -31.05
N VAL A 173 -24.96 30.69 -29.76
CA VAL A 173 -24.56 29.44 -29.11
C VAL A 173 -25.23 28.22 -29.76
N SER A 174 -26.48 28.35 -30.17
CA SER A 174 -27.21 27.29 -30.86
C SER A 174 -26.56 26.93 -32.20
N GLN A 175 -26.15 27.96 -32.98
CA GLN A 175 -25.45 27.77 -34.25
C GLN A 175 -24.05 27.19 -34.05
N LEU A 176 -23.34 27.63 -33.05
CA LEU A 176 -22.00 27.11 -32.68
C LEU A 176 -22.11 25.62 -32.29
N CYS A 177 -23.07 25.24 -31.46
CA CYS A 177 -23.28 23.85 -31.04
C CYS A 177 -23.64 22.93 -32.22
N LYS A 178 -24.36 23.40 -33.20
CA LYS A 178 -24.63 22.63 -34.47
C LYS A 178 -23.34 22.40 -35.26
N THR A 179 -22.48 23.42 -35.37
CA THR A 179 -21.17 23.28 -36.02
C THR A 179 -20.28 22.30 -35.30
N LEU A 180 -20.18 22.40 -33.94
CA LEU A 180 -19.45 21.45 -33.11
C LEU A 180 -19.97 20.01 -33.29
N ALA A 181 -21.28 19.81 -33.28
CA ALA A 181 -21.87 18.49 -33.48
C ALA A 181 -21.47 17.87 -34.83
N THR A 182 -21.53 18.68 -35.89
CA THR A 182 -21.14 18.25 -37.24
C THR A 182 -19.64 17.89 -37.32
N ALA A 183 -18.78 18.72 -36.73
CA ALA A 183 -17.35 18.47 -36.71
C ALA A 183 -17.01 17.18 -35.91
N ILE A 184 -17.63 17.01 -34.74
CA ILE A 184 -17.41 15.81 -33.88
C ILE A 184 -17.91 14.55 -34.62
N ARG A 185 -19.09 14.59 -35.24
CA ARG A 185 -19.62 13.47 -36.04
C ARG A 185 -18.69 13.08 -37.19
N HIS A 186 -18.18 14.06 -37.94
CA HIS A 186 -17.31 13.81 -39.10
C HIS A 186 -16.03 13.11 -38.66
N ARG A 187 -15.43 13.55 -37.53
CA ARG A 187 -14.21 12.95 -36.99
C ARG A 187 -14.43 11.54 -36.45
N LEU A 188 -15.57 11.29 -35.80
CA LEU A 188 -15.93 9.94 -35.36
C LEU A 188 -16.11 8.99 -36.56
N HIS A 189 -16.68 9.49 -37.65
CA HIS A 189 -16.88 8.68 -38.86
C HIS A 189 -15.57 8.41 -39.61
N GLU A 190 -14.65 9.39 -39.71
CA GLU A 190 -13.30 9.18 -40.25
C GLU A 190 -12.49 8.17 -39.42
N ALA A 191 -12.64 8.20 -38.08
CA ALA A 191 -12.02 7.22 -37.20
C ALA A 191 -12.57 5.80 -37.44
N GLU A 192 -13.88 5.66 -37.60
CA GLU A 192 -14.53 4.37 -37.95
C GLU A 192 -14.11 3.85 -39.31
N GLU A 193 -13.98 4.71 -40.34
CA GLU A 193 -13.50 4.31 -41.68
C GLU A 193 -12.03 3.91 -41.68
N SER A 194 -11.20 4.57 -40.90
CA SER A 194 -9.77 4.21 -40.77
C SER A 194 -9.60 2.82 -40.11
N VAL A 195 -10.45 2.50 -39.14
CA VAL A 195 -10.49 1.16 -38.51
C VAL A 195 -10.90 0.07 -39.51
N ARG A 196 -11.87 0.36 -40.38
CA ARG A 196 -12.29 -0.59 -41.45
C ARG A 196 -11.20 -0.89 -42.48
N ARG A 197 -10.18 -0.03 -42.62
CA ARG A 197 -9.04 -0.21 -43.55
C ARG A 197 -7.84 -0.90 -42.90
N MET A 198 -7.84 -1.14 -41.58
CA MET A 198 -6.73 -1.77 -40.88
C MET A 198 -6.65 -3.26 -41.24
N VAL A 199 -5.53 -3.69 -41.83
CA VAL A 199 -5.22 -5.07 -42.16
C VAL A 199 -4.58 -5.78 -40.96
N THR A 200 -3.80 -5.05 -40.17
CA THR A 200 -3.16 -5.56 -38.95
C THR A 200 -3.50 -4.70 -37.74
N LYS A 201 -3.44 -5.29 -36.55
CA LYS A 201 -3.70 -4.58 -35.28
C LYS A 201 -2.67 -3.49 -34.96
N TYR A 202 -1.61 -3.35 -35.77
CA TYR A 202 -0.54 -2.35 -35.61
C TYR A 202 -0.59 -1.22 -36.66
N ASP A 203 -1.52 -1.27 -37.63
CA ASP A 203 -1.62 -0.25 -38.68
C ASP A 203 -1.95 1.15 -38.12
N GLY A 204 -2.53 1.19 -36.91
CA GLY A 204 -2.72 2.42 -36.15
C GLY A 204 -1.43 3.20 -35.85
N LEU A 205 -0.29 2.51 -35.71
CA LEU A 205 1.01 3.14 -35.50
C LEU A 205 1.45 3.99 -36.72
N VAL A 206 1.06 3.58 -37.92
CA VAL A 206 1.32 4.33 -39.15
C VAL A 206 0.37 5.51 -39.28
N SER A 207 -0.92 5.31 -39.02
CA SER A 207 -1.91 6.38 -39.05
C SER A 207 -1.65 7.48 -37.99
N ASP A 208 -1.07 7.13 -36.86
CA ASP A 208 -0.72 8.05 -35.77
C ASP A 208 0.68 8.67 -35.93
N GLY A 209 1.39 8.36 -37.05
CA GLY A 209 2.71 8.94 -37.36
C GLY A 209 3.83 8.46 -36.42
N VAL A 210 3.64 7.33 -35.72
CA VAL A 210 4.64 6.74 -34.81
C VAL A 210 5.76 6.06 -35.60
N MET A 211 5.41 5.44 -36.74
CA MET A 211 6.34 4.79 -37.64
C MET A 211 5.81 4.81 -39.08
N THR A 212 6.69 4.58 -40.06
CA THR A 212 6.32 4.51 -41.47
C THR A 212 5.73 3.14 -41.83
N ALA A 213 4.99 3.05 -42.94
CA ALA A 213 4.44 1.80 -43.43
C ALA A 213 5.55 0.79 -43.78
N GLU A 214 6.69 1.26 -44.30
CA GLU A 214 7.87 0.42 -44.63
C GLU A 214 8.49 -0.15 -43.35
N GLU A 215 8.66 0.65 -42.31
CA GLU A 215 9.17 0.20 -41.01
C GLU A 215 8.26 -0.84 -40.38
N LEU A 216 6.92 -0.67 -40.44
CA LEU A 216 5.99 -1.65 -39.91
C LEU A 216 6.09 -2.98 -40.71
N GLN A 217 6.22 -2.93 -42.04
CA GLN A 217 6.38 -4.14 -42.84
C GLN A 217 7.68 -4.89 -42.50
N HIS A 218 8.80 -4.19 -42.35
CA HIS A 218 10.07 -4.76 -41.90
C HIS A 218 9.93 -5.37 -40.50
N CYS A 219 9.32 -4.68 -39.58
CA CYS A 219 9.05 -5.18 -38.22
C CYS A 219 8.24 -6.48 -38.23
N LEU A 220 7.18 -6.57 -39.05
CA LEU A 220 6.38 -7.77 -39.20
C LEU A 220 7.17 -8.93 -39.85
N GLN A 221 8.07 -8.61 -40.77
CA GLN A 221 8.93 -9.60 -41.41
C GLN A 221 10.01 -10.12 -40.46
N ASP A 222 10.66 -9.22 -39.69
CA ASP A 222 11.63 -9.57 -38.66
C ASP A 222 11.00 -10.51 -37.61
N ALA A 223 9.82 -10.13 -37.11
CA ALA A 223 9.07 -10.92 -36.14
C ALA A 223 8.78 -12.35 -36.64
N ARG A 224 8.41 -12.49 -37.94
CA ARG A 224 8.16 -13.80 -38.58
C ARG A 224 9.44 -14.61 -38.75
N THR A 225 10.55 -13.96 -39.17
CA THR A 225 11.81 -14.65 -39.46
C THR A 225 12.47 -15.18 -38.20
N GLU A 226 12.33 -14.47 -37.10
CA GLU A 226 12.95 -14.79 -35.80
C GLU A 226 12.01 -15.55 -34.87
N GLY A 227 10.74 -15.72 -35.23
CA GLY A 227 9.74 -16.38 -34.40
C GLY A 227 9.38 -15.59 -33.11
N LEU A 228 9.59 -14.26 -33.12
CA LEU A 228 9.32 -13.39 -31.99
C LEU A 228 7.93 -12.75 -32.10
N ALA A 229 7.35 -12.39 -30.94
CA ALA A 229 6.15 -11.60 -30.93
C ALA A 229 6.41 -10.19 -31.52
N VAL A 230 5.49 -9.71 -32.38
CA VAL A 230 5.61 -8.41 -33.05
C VAL A 230 5.80 -7.27 -32.06
N GLU A 231 5.06 -7.27 -30.95
CA GLU A 231 5.20 -6.27 -29.90
C GLU A 231 6.59 -6.22 -29.28
N LYS A 232 7.24 -7.39 -29.12
CA LYS A 232 8.61 -7.46 -28.63
C LYS A 232 9.59 -6.80 -29.58
N VAL A 233 9.42 -7.01 -30.89
CA VAL A 233 10.27 -6.37 -31.93
C VAL A 233 10.01 -4.87 -31.98
N LEU A 234 8.75 -4.41 -31.89
CA LEU A 234 8.38 -3.00 -31.80
C LEU A 234 9.05 -2.31 -30.62
N LEU A 235 8.98 -2.92 -29.43
CA LEU A 235 9.56 -2.37 -28.19
C LEU A 235 11.10 -2.33 -28.23
N THR A 236 11.75 -3.41 -28.69
CA THR A 236 13.22 -3.56 -28.57
C THR A 236 14.00 -2.96 -29.70
N ARG A 237 13.56 -3.09 -30.96
CA ARG A 237 14.29 -2.60 -32.16
C ARG A 237 13.82 -1.26 -32.66
N TYR A 238 12.50 -1.07 -32.69
CA TYR A 238 11.92 0.17 -33.19
C TYR A 238 11.65 1.19 -32.08
N GLN A 239 11.93 0.84 -30.81
CA GLN A 239 11.77 1.70 -29.61
C GLN A 239 10.36 2.29 -29.47
N VAL A 240 9.35 1.65 -30.04
CA VAL A 240 7.96 2.06 -29.88
C VAL A 240 7.48 1.71 -28.46
N ARG A 241 6.95 2.68 -27.73
CA ARG A 241 6.50 2.46 -26.34
C ARG A 241 5.15 1.76 -26.29
N ALA A 242 4.89 0.99 -25.21
CA ALA A 242 3.60 0.32 -24.99
C ALA A 242 2.42 1.31 -25.07
N ALA A 243 2.58 2.51 -24.49
CA ALA A 243 1.59 3.58 -24.55
C ALA A 243 1.27 4.10 -25.98
N GLN A 244 2.11 3.79 -26.97
CA GLN A 244 1.86 4.09 -28.38
C GLN A 244 1.22 2.90 -29.11
N ILE A 245 1.57 1.67 -28.70
CA ILE A 245 1.00 0.43 -29.25
C ILE A 245 -0.47 0.27 -28.80
N GLY A 246 -0.77 0.54 -27.53
CA GLY A 246 -2.09 0.38 -26.95
C GLY A 246 -3.22 1.08 -27.70
N PRO A 247 -3.10 2.37 -28.08
CA PRO A 247 -4.10 3.06 -28.89
C PRO A 247 -4.33 2.42 -30.27
N SER A 248 -3.31 1.86 -30.91
CA SER A 248 -3.45 1.10 -32.15
C SER A 248 -4.30 -0.15 -31.97
N LEU A 249 -4.05 -0.92 -30.89
CA LEU A 249 -4.85 -2.08 -30.53
C LEU A 249 -6.30 -1.68 -30.23
N ALA A 250 -6.50 -0.58 -29.51
CA ALA A 250 -7.82 -0.07 -29.17
C ALA A 250 -8.63 0.28 -30.44
N LYS A 251 -8.02 0.96 -31.39
CA LYS A 251 -8.62 1.28 -32.69
C LYS A 251 -9.01 0.01 -33.47
N PHE A 252 -8.13 -0.97 -33.52
CA PHE A 252 -8.35 -2.22 -34.26
C PHE A 252 -9.49 -3.05 -33.67
N PHE A 253 -9.53 -3.22 -32.35
CA PHE A 253 -10.56 -4.04 -31.67
C PHE A 253 -11.84 -3.28 -31.33
N GLY A 254 -11.88 -1.95 -31.51
CA GLY A 254 -13.05 -1.13 -31.17
C GLY A 254 -13.38 -1.11 -29.67
N VAL A 255 -12.35 -1.21 -28.79
CA VAL A 255 -12.48 -1.20 -27.34
C VAL A 255 -11.44 -0.25 -26.74
N SER A 256 -11.70 0.24 -25.52
CA SER A 256 -10.75 1.14 -24.85
C SER A 256 -9.44 0.41 -24.50
N TYR A 257 -8.34 1.14 -24.62
CA TYR A 257 -7.04 0.68 -24.13
C TYR A 257 -6.95 0.81 -22.62
N GLU A 258 -6.41 -0.21 -21.95
CA GLU A 258 -6.13 -0.24 -20.52
C GLU A 258 -4.62 -0.31 -20.30
N PRO A 259 -3.97 0.81 -19.96
CA PRO A 259 -2.56 0.80 -19.60
C PRO A 259 -2.33 0.16 -18.24
N PHE A 260 -1.15 -0.40 -18.02
CA PHE A 260 -0.75 -0.86 -16.70
C PHE A 260 -0.77 0.29 -15.69
N SER A 261 -1.48 0.11 -14.58
CA SER A 261 -1.57 1.09 -13.50
C SER A 261 -1.39 0.41 -12.14
N PRO A 262 -0.27 0.66 -11.44
CA PRO A 262 -0.05 0.12 -10.11
C PRO A 262 -1.15 0.53 -9.13
N GLY A 263 -1.71 -0.43 -8.39
CA GLY A 263 -2.71 -0.21 -7.36
C GLY A 263 -4.17 -0.19 -7.82
N ARG A 264 -4.46 -0.35 -9.10
CA ARG A 264 -5.85 -0.41 -9.62
C ARG A 264 -6.52 -1.77 -9.38
N ILE A 265 -5.72 -2.82 -9.24
CA ILE A 265 -6.20 -4.19 -9.13
C ILE A 265 -6.51 -4.51 -7.67
N ARG A 266 -7.75 -4.92 -7.39
CA ARG A 266 -8.14 -5.44 -6.08
C ARG A 266 -7.93 -6.95 -6.08
N ALA A 267 -6.81 -7.41 -5.56
CA ALA A 267 -6.44 -8.82 -5.44
C ALA A 267 -7.50 -9.67 -4.69
N GLU A 268 -8.36 -9.05 -3.91
CA GLU A 268 -9.45 -9.72 -3.17
C GLU A 268 -10.47 -10.40 -4.10
N MET A 269 -10.67 -9.91 -5.31
CA MET A 269 -11.59 -10.52 -6.29
C MET A 269 -11.06 -11.81 -6.93
N LEU A 270 -9.74 -12.06 -6.83
CA LEU A 270 -9.07 -13.20 -7.47
C LEU A 270 -8.77 -14.34 -6.51
N HIS A 271 -8.95 -14.16 -5.19
CA HIS A 271 -8.64 -15.16 -4.19
C HIS A 271 -9.46 -16.45 -4.39
N GLY A 272 -8.80 -17.45 -4.96
CA GLY A 272 -9.25 -18.84 -5.03
C GLY A 272 -9.95 -19.27 -6.34
N ALA A 273 -10.28 -18.34 -7.26
CA ALA A 273 -11.05 -18.69 -8.47
C ALA A 273 -10.19 -18.91 -9.73
N LEU A 274 -9.04 -18.22 -9.85
CA LEU A 274 -8.25 -18.24 -11.09
C LEU A 274 -6.77 -18.50 -10.79
N LYS A 275 -6.19 -19.47 -11.48
CA LYS A 275 -4.74 -19.75 -11.45
C LYS A 275 -4.03 -18.90 -12.49
N ARG A 276 -2.75 -18.55 -12.23
CA ARG A 276 -1.91 -17.76 -13.14
C ARG A 276 -1.79 -18.41 -14.50
N GLU A 277 -1.50 -19.71 -14.56
CA GLU A 277 -1.33 -20.46 -15.80
C GLU A 277 -2.57 -20.38 -16.68
N PHE A 278 -3.77 -20.45 -16.06
CA PHE A 278 -5.03 -20.32 -16.77
C PHE A 278 -5.22 -18.93 -17.38
N ILE A 279 -4.89 -17.86 -16.63
CA ILE A 279 -5.02 -16.48 -17.12
C ILE A 279 -4.02 -16.20 -18.24
N GLU A 280 -2.78 -16.67 -18.12
CA GLU A 280 -1.75 -16.55 -19.15
C GLU A 280 -2.15 -17.26 -20.43
N GLU A 281 -2.67 -18.48 -20.34
CA GLU A 281 -3.12 -19.28 -21.46
C GLU A 281 -4.36 -18.64 -22.15
N GLN A 282 -5.29 -18.11 -21.37
CA GLN A 282 -6.52 -17.52 -21.89
C GLN A 282 -6.38 -16.05 -22.30
N GLY A 283 -5.28 -15.36 -21.90
CA GLY A 283 -4.97 -13.99 -22.29
C GLY A 283 -5.92 -12.92 -21.77
N TRP A 284 -6.56 -13.13 -20.60
CA TRP A 284 -7.44 -12.14 -19.98
C TRP A 284 -7.41 -12.18 -18.47
N VAL A 285 -7.74 -11.05 -17.83
CA VAL A 285 -7.79 -10.92 -16.37
C VAL A 285 -8.89 -9.93 -15.95
N PRO A 286 -9.69 -10.23 -14.90
CA PRO A 286 -10.64 -9.28 -14.34
C PRO A 286 -9.90 -8.22 -13.50
N LEU A 287 -10.26 -6.93 -13.65
CA LEU A 287 -9.64 -5.82 -12.92
C LEU A 287 -10.49 -5.34 -11.76
N GLU A 288 -11.75 -4.99 -12.04
CA GLU A 288 -12.65 -4.41 -11.05
C GLU A 288 -14.11 -4.63 -11.44
N GLU A 289 -15.00 -4.61 -10.44
CA GLU A 289 -16.45 -4.53 -10.68
C GLU A 289 -16.88 -3.06 -10.63
N SER A 290 -17.49 -2.60 -11.72
CA SER A 290 -17.96 -1.22 -11.88
C SER A 290 -19.48 -1.19 -12.05
N PRO A 291 -20.16 -0.04 -11.88
CA PRO A 291 -21.59 0.09 -12.17
C PRO A 291 -21.96 -0.26 -13.61
N SER A 292 -21.01 -0.19 -14.54
CA SER A 292 -21.17 -0.57 -15.95
C SER A 292 -20.98 -2.06 -16.22
N GLY A 293 -20.48 -2.84 -15.25
CA GLY A 293 -20.16 -4.27 -15.34
C GLY A 293 -18.76 -4.59 -14.87
N MET A 294 -18.38 -5.88 -14.91
CA MET A 294 -17.02 -6.30 -14.60
C MET A 294 -16.07 -5.92 -15.74
N VAL A 295 -15.00 -5.22 -15.43
CA VAL A 295 -13.97 -4.82 -16.38
C VAL A 295 -12.98 -5.98 -16.58
N ILE A 296 -12.81 -6.41 -17.82
CA ILE A 296 -11.91 -7.47 -18.25
C ILE A 296 -10.82 -6.86 -19.14
N MET A 297 -9.57 -6.93 -18.65
CA MET A 297 -8.39 -6.62 -19.44
C MET A 297 -7.99 -7.85 -20.25
N CYS A 298 -7.72 -7.72 -21.53
CA CYS A 298 -7.37 -8.85 -22.40
C CYS A 298 -6.43 -8.45 -23.56
N LEU A 299 -5.73 -9.45 -24.07
CA LEU A 299 -4.83 -9.31 -25.22
C LEU A 299 -5.59 -9.34 -26.56
N ASP A 300 -6.68 -10.11 -26.60
CA ASP A 300 -7.59 -10.24 -27.74
C ASP A 300 -9.03 -10.23 -27.27
N PRO A 301 -9.69 -9.08 -27.30
CA PRO A 301 -11.08 -8.94 -26.87
C PRO A 301 -12.09 -9.77 -27.68
N GLU A 302 -11.82 -10.02 -28.96
CA GLU A 302 -12.73 -10.79 -29.85
C GLU A 302 -12.66 -12.27 -29.53
N ALA A 303 -11.45 -12.82 -29.37
CA ALA A 303 -11.24 -14.20 -28.97
C ALA A 303 -11.86 -14.50 -27.59
N VAL A 304 -11.68 -13.60 -26.63
CA VAL A 304 -12.24 -13.74 -25.26
C VAL A 304 -13.77 -13.68 -25.27
N ARG A 305 -14.37 -12.77 -26.04
CA ARG A 305 -15.85 -12.71 -26.20
C ARG A 305 -16.42 -13.97 -26.84
N SER A 306 -15.77 -14.44 -27.91
CA SER A 306 -16.21 -15.60 -28.69
C SER A 306 -16.19 -16.91 -27.91
N SER A 307 -15.17 -17.09 -27.05
CA SER A 307 -15.01 -18.29 -26.21
C SER A 307 -16.04 -18.40 -25.09
N ARG A 308 -16.72 -17.29 -24.73
CA ARG A 308 -17.65 -17.18 -23.57
C ARG A 308 -17.05 -17.63 -22.23
N ILE A 309 -15.71 -17.77 -22.14
CA ILE A 309 -15.02 -18.32 -20.98
C ILE A 309 -15.22 -17.44 -19.74
N VAL A 310 -15.28 -16.10 -19.91
CA VAL A 310 -15.53 -15.16 -18.83
C VAL A 310 -16.89 -15.38 -18.20
N HIS A 311 -17.93 -15.66 -19.02
CA HIS A 311 -19.27 -15.98 -18.52
C HIS A 311 -19.34 -17.32 -17.77
N GLN A 312 -18.50 -18.30 -18.16
CA GLN A 312 -18.41 -19.59 -17.47
C GLN A 312 -17.73 -19.44 -16.10
N VAL A 313 -16.71 -18.59 -16.01
CA VAL A 313 -15.97 -18.33 -14.76
C VAL A 313 -16.78 -17.46 -13.81
N PHE A 314 -17.55 -16.48 -14.32
CA PHE A 314 -18.37 -15.56 -13.53
C PHE A 314 -19.87 -15.64 -13.89
N PRO A 315 -20.54 -16.75 -13.58
CA PRO A 315 -21.93 -16.98 -14.02
C PRO A 315 -22.96 -16.03 -13.37
N LYS A 316 -22.60 -15.36 -12.30
CA LYS A 316 -23.48 -14.41 -11.58
C LYS A 316 -23.41 -12.98 -12.15
N ILE A 317 -22.43 -12.70 -13.03
CA ILE A 317 -22.23 -11.36 -13.60
C ILE A 317 -22.88 -11.31 -14.97
N SER A 318 -23.80 -10.37 -15.17
CA SER A 318 -24.59 -10.24 -16.39
C SER A 318 -23.92 -9.35 -17.45
N LYS A 319 -23.00 -8.47 -17.06
CA LYS A 319 -22.39 -7.50 -17.98
C LYS A 319 -20.88 -7.43 -17.80
N PHE A 320 -20.16 -7.52 -18.92
CA PHE A 320 -18.70 -7.42 -18.98
C PHE A 320 -18.27 -6.28 -19.90
N VAL A 321 -17.27 -5.53 -19.48
CA VAL A 321 -16.63 -4.45 -20.23
C VAL A 321 -15.22 -4.92 -20.60
N TYR A 322 -14.96 -5.15 -21.87
CA TYR A 322 -13.67 -5.61 -22.34
C TYR A 322 -12.77 -4.44 -22.69
N ARG A 323 -11.50 -4.52 -22.30
CA ARG A 323 -10.46 -3.54 -22.59
C ARG A 323 -9.21 -4.23 -23.08
N VAL A 324 -8.57 -3.66 -24.11
CA VAL A 324 -7.35 -4.25 -24.68
C VAL A 324 -6.12 -3.66 -24.01
N THR A 325 -5.08 -4.47 -23.86
CA THR A 325 -3.76 -4.06 -23.39
C THR A 325 -2.65 -4.65 -24.23
N THR A 326 -1.43 -4.17 -24.06
CA THR A 326 -0.23 -4.73 -24.69
C THR A 326 0.24 -5.99 -23.96
N GLN A 327 0.99 -6.86 -24.63
CA GLN A 327 1.56 -8.07 -24.04
C GLN A 327 2.44 -7.76 -22.82
N SER A 328 3.27 -6.70 -22.89
CA SER A 328 4.14 -6.30 -21.77
C SER A 328 3.33 -5.83 -20.57
N GLU A 329 2.33 -4.98 -20.76
CA GLU A 329 1.51 -4.45 -19.67
C GLU A 329 0.59 -5.51 -19.07
N PHE A 330 0.16 -6.49 -19.89
CA PHE A 330 -0.55 -7.66 -19.39
C PHE A 330 0.33 -8.48 -18.44
N GLN A 331 1.59 -8.72 -18.80
CA GLN A 331 2.55 -9.42 -17.94
C GLN A 331 2.86 -8.61 -16.65
N ASP A 332 3.04 -7.29 -16.76
CA ASP A 332 3.22 -6.41 -15.60
C ASP A 332 2.01 -6.48 -14.66
N THR A 333 0.80 -6.54 -15.23
CA THR A 333 -0.45 -6.69 -14.49
C THR A 333 -0.50 -8.05 -13.78
N LEU A 334 -0.16 -9.14 -14.45
CA LEU A 334 -0.07 -10.48 -13.83
C LEU A 334 1.00 -10.54 -12.75
N GLY A 335 2.13 -9.90 -12.98
CA GLY A 335 3.20 -9.75 -12.00
C GLY A 335 2.70 -9.06 -10.73
N GLN A 336 1.87 -8.04 -10.85
CA GLN A 336 1.26 -7.35 -9.71
C GLN A 336 0.22 -8.24 -8.98
N ILE A 337 -0.58 -9.00 -9.72
CA ILE A 337 -1.66 -9.83 -9.15
C ILE A 337 -1.12 -11.05 -8.41
N PHE A 338 -0.21 -11.79 -9.03
CA PHE A 338 0.26 -13.08 -8.55
C PHE A 338 1.61 -13.04 -7.82
N GLY A 339 2.19 -11.85 -7.61
CA GLY A 339 3.55 -11.67 -7.13
C GLY A 339 4.56 -11.82 -8.27
N LEU A 340 5.60 -10.98 -8.25
CA LEU A 340 6.57 -10.87 -9.35
C LEU A 340 7.34 -12.18 -9.59
N GLU A 341 6.89 -12.93 -10.56
CA GLU A 341 7.78 -13.69 -11.45
C GLU A 341 7.94 -13.00 -12.82
N ALA A 342 7.68 -11.71 -12.92
CA ALA A 342 7.60 -10.97 -14.18
C ALA A 342 8.75 -9.97 -14.41
N THR A 343 9.94 -10.32 -13.97
CA THR A 343 11.18 -9.93 -14.63
C THR A 343 11.83 -11.23 -15.10
N GLY A 344 11.64 -11.55 -16.35
CA GLY A 344 12.04 -12.80 -16.95
C GLY A 344 13.48 -13.20 -16.64
N GLY A 345 13.63 -14.31 -15.96
CA GLY A 345 14.85 -14.96 -15.61
C GLY A 345 14.78 -15.47 -14.18
N SER A 346 15.02 -16.77 -14.01
CA SER A 346 15.39 -17.26 -12.67
C SER A 346 16.59 -16.42 -12.21
N ILE A 347 16.77 -16.24 -10.92
CA ILE A 347 17.98 -15.59 -10.38
C ILE A 347 19.24 -16.18 -10.99
N ASP A 348 19.25 -17.50 -11.23
CA ASP A 348 20.34 -18.19 -11.90
C ASP A 348 20.57 -17.73 -13.35
N ALA A 349 19.51 -17.38 -14.08
CA ALA A 349 19.64 -16.80 -15.41
C ALA A 349 20.20 -15.38 -15.38
N MET A 350 19.75 -14.54 -14.44
CA MET A 350 20.28 -13.17 -14.25
C MET A 350 21.77 -13.22 -13.83
N LEU A 351 22.13 -14.16 -12.96
CA LEU A 351 23.51 -14.35 -12.52
C LEU A 351 24.39 -14.90 -13.66
N ALA A 352 23.86 -15.75 -14.54
CA ALA A 352 24.58 -16.24 -15.71
C ALA A 352 24.84 -15.12 -16.74
N ASP A 353 23.84 -14.22 -16.93
CA ASP A 353 24.01 -13.03 -17.76
C ASP A 353 25.04 -12.06 -17.17
N MET A 354 25.03 -11.87 -15.87
CA MET A 354 26.02 -11.08 -15.15
C MET A 354 27.45 -11.70 -15.20
N ASP A 355 27.58 -13.01 -15.13
CA ASP A 355 28.88 -13.71 -15.19
C ASP A 355 29.52 -13.62 -16.60
N SER A 356 28.71 -13.37 -17.64
CA SER A 356 29.18 -13.20 -19.02
C SER A 356 29.60 -11.76 -19.37
N SER A 357 29.35 -10.78 -18.51
CA SER A 357 29.67 -9.36 -18.74
C SER A 357 31.16 -9.09 -18.52
N PRO A 358 31.87 -8.48 -19.48
CA PRO A 358 33.30 -8.15 -19.35
C PRO A 358 33.46 -6.87 -18.54
N LEU A 359 33.39 -6.93 -17.21
CA LEU A 359 33.74 -5.80 -16.34
C LEU A 359 35.14 -6.05 -15.74
N ASP A 360 36.00 -5.08 -15.89
CA ASP A 360 37.40 -5.12 -15.40
C ASP A 360 37.45 -4.77 -13.90
N ASP A 361 38.30 -5.44 -13.12
CA ASP A 361 38.41 -5.31 -11.64
C ASP A 361 38.95 -3.95 -11.15
N SER A 362 39.25 -3.00 -12.06
CA SER A 362 39.84 -1.69 -11.74
C SER A 362 38.88 -0.53 -11.96
N PHE A 363 37.96 -0.30 -11.05
CA PHE A 363 37.05 0.84 -11.11
C PHE A 363 37.57 2.07 -10.35
N ASN A 364 37.57 3.25 -11.02
CA ASN A 364 37.62 4.56 -10.36
C ASN A 364 36.20 4.94 -9.85
N ASP A 365 36.08 5.88 -8.92
CA ASP A 365 34.81 6.25 -8.30
C ASP A 365 33.71 6.64 -9.32
N ASP A 366 34.03 7.34 -10.40
CA ASP A 366 33.08 7.68 -11.48
C ASP A 366 32.58 6.47 -12.29
N SER A 367 33.43 5.44 -12.43
CA SER A 367 33.06 4.18 -13.10
C SER A 367 32.18 3.29 -12.25
N LEU A 368 32.25 3.41 -10.92
CA LEU A 368 31.38 2.67 -9.97
C LEU A 368 29.95 3.21 -9.95
N GLU A 369 29.77 4.54 -10.07
CA GLU A 369 28.41 5.11 -10.22
C GLU A 369 27.75 4.64 -11.49
N SER A 370 28.51 4.60 -12.60
CA SER A 370 28.01 4.08 -13.87
C SER A 370 27.66 2.60 -13.79
N ALA A 371 28.51 1.77 -13.17
CA ALA A 371 28.25 0.35 -12.95
C ALA A 371 27.09 0.12 -11.98
N ALA A 372 26.91 0.99 -10.98
CA ALA A 372 25.76 0.94 -10.05
C ALA A 372 24.42 1.36 -10.70
N ALA A 373 24.50 2.06 -11.82
CA ALA A 373 23.36 2.45 -12.67
C ALA A 373 23.07 1.43 -13.77
N ASP A 374 23.88 0.36 -13.90
CA ASP A 374 23.65 -0.72 -14.86
C ASP A 374 22.27 -1.32 -14.69
N ASN A 375 21.55 -1.44 -15.81
CA ASN A 375 20.14 -1.85 -15.81
C ASN A 375 19.96 -3.28 -15.26
N GLU A 376 20.93 -4.16 -15.45
CA GLU A 376 20.87 -5.55 -14.95
C GLU A 376 21.13 -5.63 -13.45
N LEU A 377 22.13 -4.90 -12.95
CA LEU A 377 22.39 -4.80 -11.50
C LEU A 377 21.21 -4.16 -10.77
N VAL A 378 20.62 -3.10 -11.33
CA VAL A 378 19.42 -2.45 -10.76
C VAL A 378 18.26 -3.42 -10.67
N LYS A 379 17.98 -4.17 -11.74
CA LYS A 379 16.93 -5.20 -11.75
C LYS A 379 17.21 -6.29 -10.73
N PHE A 380 18.45 -6.76 -10.65
CA PHE A 380 18.86 -7.79 -9.70
C PHE A 380 18.67 -7.33 -8.24
N VAL A 381 19.17 -6.14 -7.86
CA VAL A 381 18.99 -5.60 -6.50
C VAL A 381 17.52 -5.44 -6.14
N ASN A 382 16.71 -4.92 -7.07
CA ASN A 382 15.27 -4.78 -6.86
C ASN A 382 14.59 -6.16 -6.69
N LYS A 383 14.99 -7.16 -7.49
CA LYS A 383 14.49 -8.53 -7.38
C LYS A 383 14.85 -9.17 -6.04
N VAL A 384 16.08 -9.02 -5.56
CA VAL A 384 16.50 -9.51 -4.23
C VAL A 384 15.58 -8.97 -3.13
N ILE A 385 15.27 -7.67 -3.17
CA ILE A 385 14.38 -7.04 -2.17
C ILE A 385 12.94 -7.55 -2.30
N LEU A 386 12.44 -7.71 -3.52
CA LEU A 386 11.09 -8.22 -3.79
C LEU A 386 10.94 -9.67 -3.37
N ASP A 387 11.88 -10.53 -3.75
CA ASP A 387 11.85 -11.94 -3.37
C ASP A 387 11.94 -12.10 -1.85
N ALA A 388 12.77 -11.29 -1.20
CA ALA A 388 12.85 -11.25 0.26
C ALA A 388 11.50 -10.87 0.90
N TYR A 389 10.82 -9.85 0.37
CA TYR A 389 9.50 -9.45 0.86
C TYR A 389 8.46 -10.56 0.70
N HIS A 390 8.39 -11.19 -0.48
CA HIS A 390 7.43 -12.27 -0.75
C HIS A 390 7.68 -13.54 0.07
N GLN A 391 8.93 -13.82 0.40
CA GLN A 391 9.31 -14.94 1.27
C GLN A 391 9.17 -14.64 2.77
N GLY A 392 8.75 -13.42 3.16
CA GLY A 392 8.63 -13.03 4.56
C GLY A 392 9.96 -12.91 5.29
N VAL A 393 11.02 -12.54 4.57
CA VAL A 393 12.37 -12.31 5.09
C VAL A 393 12.36 -11.13 6.05
N SER A 394 12.99 -11.28 7.21
CA SER A 394 13.18 -10.16 8.15
C SER A 394 14.41 -9.32 7.85
N ASP A 395 15.53 -9.96 7.47
CA ASP A 395 16.78 -9.28 7.19
C ASP A 395 17.46 -9.91 5.96
N ILE A 396 17.96 -9.08 5.06
CA ILE A 396 18.76 -9.45 3.90
C ILE A 396 20.22 -9.14 4.25
N HIS A 397 21.08 -10.11 4.14
CA HIS A 397 22.52 -9.99 4.36
C HIS A 397 23.25 -10.10 3.03
N ILE A 398 24.02 -9.08 2.68
CA ILE A 398 24.90 -9.06 1.53
C ILE A 398 26.32 -9.05 2.08
N GLU A 399 27.07 -10.10 1.80
CA GLU A 399 28.35 -10.43 2.42
C GLU A 399 29.45 -10.55 1.36
N PRO A 400 30.06 -9.44 0.95
CA PRO A 400 31.14 -9.45 -0.02
C PRO A 400 32.39 -10.10 0.57
N MET A 401 33.02 -10.97 -0.20
CA MET A 401 34.26 -11.60 0.19
C MET A 401 35.47 -10.95 -0.50
N PRO A 402 36.65 -10.85 0.16
CA PRO A 402 37.86 -10.29 -0.45
C PRO A 402 38.40 -11.16 -1.59
N GLY A 403 39.17 -10.55 -2.52
CA GLY A 403 39.80 -11.24 -3.65
C GLY A 403 38.78 -11.65 -4.72
N LYS A 404 38.93 -12.83 -5.29
CA LYS A 404 38.11 -13.36 -6.38
C LYS A 404 36.88 -14.16 -5.90
N LEU A 405 36.61 -14.15 -4.59
CA LEU A 405 35.49 -14.89 -4.03
C LEU A 405 34.17 -14.15 -4.33
N LYS A 406 33.10 -14.90 -4.54
CA LYS A 406 31.77 -14.39 -4.80
C LYS A 406 31.21 -13.67 -3.56
N THR A 407 30.27 -12.78 -3.78
CA THR A 407 29.47 -12.12 -2.72
C THR A 407 28.29 -13.00 -2.37
N GLY A 408 28.19 -13.45 -1.14
CA GLY A 408 27.06 -14.21 -0.65
C GLY A 408 25.86 -13.30 -0.31
N ILE A 409 24.66 -13.70 -0.72
CA ILE A 409 23.41 -13.10 -0.26
C ILE A 409 22.66 -14.13 0.56
N ARG A 410 22.33 -13.79 1.80
CA ARG A 410 21.59 -14.65 2.72
C ARG A 410 20.34 -13.96 3.23
N PHE A 411 19.26 -14.71 3.36
CA PHE A 411 18.00 -14.26 3.92
C PHE A 411 17.81 -14.80 5.33
N ARG A 412 17.35 -13.94 6.24
CA ARG A 412 16.90 -14.38 7.56
C ARG A 412 15.40 -14.59 7.54
N ILE A 413 14.98 -15.84 7.60
CA ILE A 413 13.58 -16.26 7.63
C ILE A 413 13.32 -16.95 8.97
N ASP A 414 12.31 -16.50 9.70
CA ASP A 414 11.93 -17.04 11.00
C ASP A 414 13.11 -17.20 11.98
N GLY A 415 14.04 -16.22 11.95
CA GLY A 415 15.24 -16.16 12.80
C GLY A 415 16.44 -16.94 12.27
N SER A 416 16.30 -17.77 11.24
CA SER A 416 17.39 -18.58 10.66
C SER A 416 17.93 -17.95 9.38
N LEU A 417 19.27 -17.92 9.22
CA LEU A 417 19.92 -17.53 7.97
C LEU A 417 19.91 -18.68 6.97
N GLN A 418 19.52 -18.36 5.73
CA GLN A 418 19.51 -19.29 4.60
C GLN A 418 20.24 -18.65 3.42
N PRO A 419 21.04 -19.41 2.64
CA PRO A 419 21.64 -18.90 1.42
C PRO A 419 20.56 -18.60 0.39
N TYR A 420 20.72 -17.51 -0.36
CA TYR A 420 19.80 -17.12 -1.40
C TYR A 420 20.48 -17.08 -2.78
N ALA A 421 21.61 -16.37 -2.90
CA ALA A 421 22.33 -16.24 -4.15
C ALA A 421 23.81 -15.96 -3.93
N GLU A 422 24.64 -16.21 -4.95
CA GLU A 422 26.05 -15.85 -4.98
C GLU A 422 26.35 -14.97 -6.19
N VAL A 423 26.78 -13.72 -5.96
CA VAL A 423 27.03 -12.72 -6.99
C VAL A 423 28.53 -12.73 -7.37
N PRO A 424 28.89 -12.61 -8.67
CA PRO A 424 30.27 -12.54 -9.11
C PRO A 424 31.07 -11.41 -8.43
N ALA A 425 32.36 -11.64 -8.19
CA ALA A 425 33.20 -10.73 -7.40
C ALA A 425 33.29 -9.31 -7.96
N HIS A 426 33.22 -9.12 -9.28
CA HIS A 426 33.33 -7.83 -9.94
C HIS A 426 32.09 -6.91 -9.70
N PHE A 427 30.92 -7.45 -9.34
CA PHE A 427 29.74 -6.65 -9.00
C PHE A 427 29.67 -6.21 -7.54
N ARG A 428 30.54 -6.73 -6.65
CA ARG A 428 30.45 -6.47 -5.20
C ARG A 428 30.41 -5.00 -4.82
N GLN A 429 31.33 -4.18 -5.42
CA GLN A 429 31.40 -2.76 -5.11
C GLN A 429 30.22 -2.00 -5.74
N ALA A 430 29.88 -2.29 -6.99
CA ALA A 430 28.75 -1.67 -7.69
C ALA A 430 27.43 -1.95 -6.95
N MET A 431 27.23 -3.15 -6.41
CA MET A 431 26.04 -3.52 -5.64
C MET A 431 25.94 -2.74 -4.33
N VAL A 432 27.04 -2.62 -3.57
CA VAL A 432 27.08 -1.83 -2.34
C VAL A 432 26.86 -0.33 -2.65
N THR A 433 27.50 0.18 -3.70
CA THR A 433 27.31 1.56 -4.17
C THR A 433 25.85 1.81 -4.56
N ARG A 434 25.22 0.89 -5.28
CA ARG A 434 23.79 0.98 -5.61
C ARG A 434 22.91 1.10 -4.37
N LEU A 435 23.15 0.29 -3.36
CA LEU A 435 22.40 0.33 -2.10
C LEU A 435 22.65 1.64 -1.33
N LYS A 436 23.88 2.15 -1.31
CA LYS A 436 24.19 3.46 -0.71
C LYS A 436 23.44 4.59 -1.42
N ILE A 437 23.38 4.59 -2.74
CA ILE A 437 22.58 5.55 -3.56
C ILE A 437 21.10 5.46 -3.19
N MET A 438 20.54 4.25 -3.06
CA MET A 438 19.13 4.07 -2.69
C MET A 438 18.82 4.59 -1.28
N CYS A 439 19.82 4.74 -0.42
CA CYS A 439 19.72 5.20 0.98
C CYS A 439 20.13 6.66 1.17
N ASP A 440 20.58 7.37 0.14
CA ASP A 440 21.20 8.70 0.22
C ASP A 440 22.43 8.71 1.16
N LEU A 441 23.25 7.63 1.14
CA LEU A 441 24.48 7.50 1.91
C LEU A 441 25.71 7.97 1.11
N ASP A 442 26.80 8.30 1.81
CA ASP A 442 28.06 8.68 1.19
C ASP A 442 28.72 7.44 0.53
N ILE A 443 28.83 7.46 -0.80
CA ILE A 443 29.40 6.38 -1.61
C ILE A 443 30.93 6.34 -1.53
N SER A 444 31.57 7.46 -1.23
CA SER A 444 33.03 7.58 -1.12
C SER A 444 33.57 7.12 0.24
N GLU A 445 32.77 7.20 1.31
CA GLU A 445 33.17 6.76 2.64
C GLU A 445 32.93 5.26 2.82
N ARG A 446 34.01 4.48 2.88
CA ARG A 446 34.01 3.02 2.99
C ARG A 446 34.66 2.49 4.28
N ARG A 447 35.15 3.39 5.14
CA ARG A 447 35.92 3.06 6.35
C ARG A 447 35.05 3.14 7.61
N LYS A 448 33.88 3.76 7.52
CA LYS A 448 32.97 3.96 8.66
C LYS A 448 31.62 3.30 8.39
N PRO A 449 31.02 2.70 9.42
CA PRO A 449 29.65 2.25 9.31
C PRO A 449 28.71 3.41 8.97
N GLN A 450 27.71 3.14 8.11
CA GLN A 450 26.69 4.10 7.76
C GLN A 450 25.31 3.45 7.91
N ASP A 451 24.33 4.24 8.35
CA ASP A 451 22.92 3.82 8.50
C ASP A 451 22.02 4.67 7.61
N GLY A 452 21.10 4.04 6.91
CA GLY A 452 20.16 4.70 6.03
C GLY A 452 18.83 3.96 5.91
N LYS A 453 17.94 4.50 5.06
CA LYS A 453 16.62 3.95 4.81
C LYS A 453 16.31 3.96 3.31
N ILE A 454 15.74 2.87 2.81
CA ILE A 454 15.21 2.76 1.45
C ILE A 454 13.68 2.81 1.52
N LYS A 455 13.06 3.80 0.88
CA LYS A 455 11.63 3.78 0.56
C LYS A 455 11.46 3.05 -0.76
N PHE A 456 11.21 1.75 -0.70
CA PHE A 456 11.27 0.88 -1.87
C PHE A 456 10.19 1.18 -2.92
N LYS A 457 9.11 1.85 -2.55
CA LYS A 457 8.09 2.33 -3.50
C LYS A 457 8.64 3.19 -4.65
N LYS A 458 9.83 3.80 -4.46
CA LYS A 458 10.52 4.55 -5.52
C LYS A 458 11.18 3.65 -6.58
N TYR A 459 11.43 2.38 -6.24
CA TYR A 459 12.26 1.44 -7.02
C TYR A 459 11.51 0.17 -7.43
N GLY A 460 10.35 -0.10 -6.80
CA GLY A 460 9.56 -1.28 -7.06
C GLY A 460 8.09 -1.12 -6.69
N PRO A 461 7.26 -2.13 -6.99
CA PRO A 461 5.81 -2.05 -6.87
C PRO A 461 5.30 -2.11 -5.42
N VAL A 462 6.16 -2.51 -4.46
CA VAL A 462 5.77 -2.76 -3.08
C VAL A 462 6.07 -1.54 -2.20
N ASP A 463 5.10 -1.14 -1.37
CA ASP A 463 5.25 -0.04 -0.43
C ASP A 463 5.85 -0.56 0.88
N ILE A 464 7.18 -0.70 0.90
CA ILE A 464 7.96 -1.09 2.08
C ILE A 464 9.10 -0.12 2.31
N GLU A 465 9.50 0.00 3.56
CA GLU A 465 10.71 0.69 3.98
C GLU A 465 11.75 -0.35 4.45
N LEU A 466 13.01 -0.18 4.04
CA LEU A 466 14.11 -0.99 4.54
C LEU A 466 15.06 -0.09 5.35
N ARG A 467 15.45 -0.57 6.52
CA ARG A 467 16.58 0.01 7.26
C ARG A 467 17.85 -0.69 6.82
N VAL A 468 18.83 0.08 6.40
CA VAL A 468 20.08 -0.41 5.83
C VAL A 468 21.25 0.02 6.70
N ALA A 469 22.12 -0.91 7.01
CA ALA A 469 23.40 -0.64 7.64
C ALA A 469 24.52 -1.17 6.73
N THR A 470 25.53 -0.33 6.45
CA THR A 470 26.78 -0.74 5.79
C THR A 470 27.89 -0.79 6.82
N ILE A 471 28.64 -1.88 6.83
CA ILE A 471 29.68 -2.13 7.83
C ILE A 471 30.97 -2.52 7.14
N PRO A 472 32.05 -1.72 7.26
CA PRO A 472 33.35 -2.09 6.75
C PRO A 472 33.88 -3.40 7.36
N SER A 473 34.32 -4.30 6.49
CA SER A 473 34.85 -5.63 6.86
C SER A 473 36.28 -5.81 6.38
N ALA A 474 36.96 -6.83 6.90
CA ALA A 474 38.36 -7.13 6.55
C ALA A 474 38.51 -7.36 5.03
N GLY A 475 39.62 -6.85 4.48
CA GLY A 475 39.91 -6.93 3.04
C GLY A 475 39.35 -5.79 2.19
N GLY A 476 38.89 -4.69 2.83
CA GLY A 476 38.44 -3.48 2.13
C GLY A 476 37.08 -3.62 1.48
N VAL A 477 36.26 -4.53 1.97
CA VAL A 477 34.86 -4.74 1.54
C VAL A 477 33.89 -4.19 2.58
N GLU A 478 32.64 -4.01 2.19
CA GLU A 478 31.57 -3.54 3.10
C GLU A 478 30.42 -4.55 3.08
N ASP A 479 30.08 -5.09 4.23
CA ASP A 479 28.85 -5.87 4.43
C ASP A 479 27.64 -4.96 4.47
N VAL A 480 26.53 -5.41 3.91
CA VAL A 480 25.24 -4.68 3.97
C VAL A 480 24.19 -5.55 4.61
N VAL A 481 23.53 -5.01 5.63
CA VAL A 481 22.38 -5.62 6.25
C VAL A 481 21.15 -4.75 6.02
N MET A 482 20.12 -5.31 5.42
CA MET A 482 18.87 -4.61 5.17
C MET A 482 17.75 -5.30 5.94
N ARG A 483 17.15 -4.58 6.89
CA ARG A 483 15.94 -5.03 7.60
C ARG A 483 14.70 -4.52 6.91
N ILE A 484 13.80 -5.43 6.56
CA ILE A 484 12.51 -5.09 5.98
C ILE A 484 11.57 -4.63 7.09
N LEU A 485 11.14 -3.37 7.02
CA LEU A 485 10.11 -2.82 7.89
C LEU A 485 8.78 -3.02 7.16
N ALA A 486 7.97 -3.93 7.67
CA ALA A 486 6.66 -4.18 7.07
C ALA A 486 5.76 -2.96 7.28
N ALA A 487 5.39 -2.28 6.22
CA ALA A 487 4.29 -1.34 6.22
C ALA A 487 2.99 -2.17 6.37
N GLY A 488 2.52 -2.34 7.59
CA GLY A 488 1.32 -3.11 7.85
C GLY A 488 0.62 -2.66 9.13
N GLU A 489 -0.67 -2.89 9.21
CA GLU A 489 -1.41 -2.71 10.46
C GLU A 489 -0.85 -3.65 11.54
N PRO A 490 -0.77 -3.20 12.80
CA PRO A 490 -0.36 -4.05 13.90
C PRO A 490 -1.20 -5.31 13.99
N ILE A 491 -0.56 -6.40 14.34
CA ILE A 491 -1.22 -7.70 14.56
C ILE A 491 -2.28 -7.51 15.67
N PRO A 492 -3.54 -7.95 15.47
CA PRO A 492 -4.53 -7.96 16.53
C PRO A 492 -4.07 -8.76 17.75
N LEU A 493 -4.44 -8.32 18.96
CA LEU A 493 -4.03 -8.94 20.22
C LEU A 493 -4.35 -10.45 20.25
N GLU A 494 -5.46 -10.87 19.62
CA GLU A 494 -5.89 -12.25 19.47
C GLU A 494 -4.91 -13.14 18.69
N LYS A 495 -4.15 -12.53 17.79
CA LYS A 495 -3.19 -13.23 16.91
C LYS A 495 -1.76 -13.29 17.45
N LEU A 496 -1.48 -12.67 18.61
CA LEU A 496 -0.17 -12.72 19.26
C LEU A 496 0.23 -14.12 19.76
N GLY A 497 -0.73 -15.04 19.79
CA GLY A 497 -0.50 -16.40 20.29
C GLY A 497 -0.42 -16.48 21.81
N LEU A 498 -1.03 -15.57 22.54
CA LEU A 498 -1.24 -15.70 23.99
C LEU A 498 -2.11 -16.91 24.29
N THR A 499 -1.77 -17.68 25.35
CA THR A 499 -2.66 -18.70 25.86
C THR A 499 -3.94 -18.05 26.41
N PRO A 500 -5.09 -18.76 26.47
CA PRO A 500 -6.33 -18.19 27.03
C PRO A 500 -6.13 -17.60 28.43
N HIS A 501 -5.31 -18.25 29.26
CA HIS A 501 -4.96 -17.79 30.60
C HIS A 501 -4.22 -16.44 30.55
N ASN A 502 -3.14 -16.34 29.80
CA ASN A 502 -2.37 -15.12 29.70
C ASN A 502 -3.15 -14.01 28.98
N LYS A 503 -3.96 -14.34 27.97
CA LYS A 503 -4.75 -13.35 27.23
C LYS A 503 -5.74 -12.63 28.16
N ALA A 504 -6.52 -13.37 28.95
CA ALA A 504 -7.49 -12.79 29.86
C ALA A 504 -6.81 -11.87 30.89
N ARG A 505 -5.69 -12.29 31.45
CA ARG A 505 -4.93 -11.51 32.46
C ARG A 505 -4.26 -10.27 31.84
N VAL A 506 -3.73 -10.36 30.63
CA VAL A 506 -3.17 -9.20 29.90
C VAL A 506 -4.27 -8.17 29.68
N ILE A 507 -5.42 -8.55 29.10
CA ILE A 507 -6.54 -7.62 28.84
C ILE A 507 -6.98 -6.93 30.13
N GLN A 508 -7.25 -7.71 31.20
CA GLN A 508 -7.65 -7.15 32.50
C GLN A 508 -6.63 -6.15 33.06
N THR A 509 -5.33 -6.35 32.75
CA THR A 509 -4.27 -5.49 33.27
C THR A 509 -4.10 -4.22 32.45
N ILE A 510 -4.19 -4.30 31.13
CA ILE A 510 -3.98 -3.15 30.23
C ILE A 510 -5.21 -2.23 30.11
N GLU A 511 -6.38 -2.68 30.52
CA GLU A 511 -7.62 -1.88 30.55
C GLU A 511 -7.75 -1.07 31.85
N LYS A 512 -6.78 -1.14 32.75
CA LYS A 512 -6.74 -0.26 33.92
C LYS A 512 -6.52 1.20 33.49
N PRO A 513 -7.12 2.17 34.20
CA PRO A 513 -7.08 3.56 33.79
C PRO A 513 -5.69 4.22 33.89
N TYR A 514 -4.82 3.72 34.77
CA TYR A 514 -3.46 4.21 34.96
C TYR A 514 -2.57 3.10 35.50
N GLY A 515 -1.26 3.31 35.40
CA GLY A 515 -0.25 2.40 35.89
C GLY A 515 0.84 2.13 34.86
N LEU A 516 1.80 1.29 35.22
CA LEU A 516 2.97 0.99 34.40
C LEU A 516 3.00 -0.48 34.02
N PHE A 517 3.06 -0.76 32.71
CA PHE A 517 3.16 -2.12 32.17
C PHE A 517 4.39 -2.26 31.30
N TYR A 518 5.21 -3.25 31.59
CA TYR A 518 6.43 -3.53 30.82
C TYR A 518 6.29 -4.77 29.93
N VAL A 519 6.91 -4.70 28.74
CA VAL A 519 7.19 -5.89 27.93
C VAL A 519 8.70 -6.10 27.88
N CYS A 520 9.18 -7.23 28.36
CA CYS A 520 10.61 -7.49 28.43
C CYS A 520 11.04 -8.70 27.58
N GLY A 521 12.33 -8.74 27.24
CA GLY A 521 12.94 -9.79 26.45
C GLY A 521 14.15 -9.30 25.63
N PRO A 522 14.93 -10.18 25.03
CA PRO A 522 16.05 -9.83 24.18
C PRO A 522 15.61 -9.12 22.90
N THR A 523 16.59 -8.65 22.14
CA THR A 523 16.34 -8.11 20.79
C THR A 523 15.74 -9.19 19.90
N GLY A 524 14.72 -8.82 19.11
CA GLY A 524 14.03 -9.75 18.23
C GLY A 524 13.01 -10.67 18.90
N SER A 525 12.67 -10.47 20.18
CA SER A 525 11.61 -11.24 20.86
C SER A 525 10.19 -10.79 20.54
N GLY A 526 10.01 -9.74 19.74
CA GLY A 526 8.69 -9.25 19.31
C GLY A 526 8.05 -8.22 20.24
N LYS A 527 8.81 -7.56 21.13
CA LYS A 527 8.30 -6.56 22.09
C LYS A 527 7.54 -5.44 21.41
N THR A 528 8.13 -4.83 20.38
CA THR A 528 7.48 -3.75 19.59
C THR A 528 6.15 -4.20 19.01
N THR A 529 6.10 -5.40 18.42
CA THR A 529 4.87 -5.98 17.88
C THR A 529 3.80 -6.13 18.96
N THR A 530 4.17 -6.66 20.13
CA THR A 530 3.24 -6.85 21.25
C THR A 530 2.72 -5.52 21.77
N LEU A 531 3.59 -4.51 21.98
CA LEU A 531 3.16 -3.18 22.40
C LEU A 531 2.22 -2.54 21.38
N HIS A 532 2.55 -2.58 20.10
CA HIS A 532 1.69 -2.03 19.07
C HIS A 532 0.35 -2.78 18.96
N SER A 533 0.31 -4.08 19.24
CA SER A 533 -0.94 -4.84 19.32
C SER A 533 -1.80 -4.44 20.52
N ILE A 534 -1.15 -4.18 21.68
CA ILE A 534 -1.81 -3.64 22.87
C ILE A 534 -2.36 -2.24 22.58
N LEU A 535 -1.55 -1.35 22.01
CA LEU A 535 -1.98 -0.01 21.65
C LEU A 535 -3.13 -0.03 20.63
N LYS A 536 -3.12 -0.96 19.66
CA LYS A 536 -4.23 -1.13 18.72
C LYS A 536 -5.54 -1.50 19.43
N HIS A 537 -5.45 -2.35 20.45
CA HIS A 537 -6.61 -2.75 21.26
C HIS A 537 -7.19 -1.56 22.07
N LEU A 538 -6.31 -0.69 22.59
CA LEU A 538 -6.69 0.46 23.40
C LEU A 538 -7.00 1.74 22.60
N ASN A 539 -6.70 1.77 21.30
CA ASN A 539 -6.82 2.94 20.45
C ASN A 539 -8.28 3.16 20.02
N THR A 540 -9.01 3.88 20.84
CA THR A 540 -10.40 4.33 20.58
C THR A 540 -10.42 5.82 20.17
N PRO A 541 -11.50 6.32 19.59
CA PRO A 541 -11.63 7.75 19.27
C PRO A 541 -11.46 8.69 20.46
N ASP A 542 -11.78 8.22 21.66
CA ASP A 542 -11.76 9.00 22.91
C ASP A 542 -10.42 8.89 23.64
N THR A 543 -9.47 8.07 23.16
CA THR A 543 -8.19 7.81 23.81
C THR A 543 -7.05 8.53 23.10
N LYS A 544 -6.31 9.35 23.80
CA LYS A 544 -5.14 10.07 23.30
C LYS A 544 -3.84 9.34 23.63
N ILE A 545 -3.24 8.76 22.61
CA ILE A 545 -2.03 7.93 22.74
C ILE A 545 -0.82 8.65 22.16
N TRP A 546 0.23 8.80 22.95
CA TRP A 546 1.53 9.30 22.54
C TRP A 546 2.59 8.19 22.65
N THR A 547 3.45 8.10 21.63
CA THR A 547 4.57 7.15 21.64
C THR A 547 5.89 7.84 21.37
N ALA A 548 6.96 7.41 22.06
CA ALA A 548 8.32 7.80 21.82
C ALA A 548 9.12 6.54 21.39
N GLU A 549 9.69 6.54 20.18
CA GLU A 549 10.29 5.34 19.56
C GLU A 549 11.64 5.63 18.90
N ASP A 550 12.57 4.66 18.93
CA ASP A 550 13.92 4.78 18.33
C ASP A 550 14.27 3.58 17.42
N PRO A 551 13.87 3.59 16.14
CA PRO A 551 12.93 4.49 15.47
C PRO A 551 11.47 4.02 15.53
N VAL A 552 10.53 4.76 14.90
CA VAL A 552 9.17 4.29 14.64
C VAL A 552 9.24 3.16 13.62
N GLU A 553 8.83 1.94 14.03
CA GLU A 553 8.82 0.74 13.15
C GLU A 553 7.44 0.49 12.54
N ILE A 554 6.37 0.77 13.29
CA ILE A 554 4.97 0.52 12.89
C ILE A 554 4.18 1.81 13.02
N THR A 555 3.69 2.34 11.92
CA THR A 555 2.82 3.52 11.95
C THR A 555 1.36 3.11 12.16
N GLN A 556 0.72 3.69 13.17
CA GLN A 556 -0.70 3.44 13.47
C GLN A 556 -1.54 4.71 13.36
N LYS A 557 -2.66 4.60 12.67
CA LYS A 557 -3.67 5.66 12.64
C LYS A 557 -4.24 5.88 14.05
N GLY A 558 -4.33 7.13 14.49
CA GLY A 558 -4.83 7.50 15.81
C GLY A 558 -3.73 7.78 16.85
N LEU A 559 -2.56 7.19 16.71
CA LEU A 559 -1.42 7.45 17.59
C LEU A 559 -0.66 8.72 17.19
N ARG A 560 -0.08 9.37 18.19
CA ARG A 560 0.90 10.46 18.03
C ARG A 560 2.30 9.89 18.30
N GLN A 561 3.02 9.57 17.24
CA GLN A 561 4.30 8.86 17.30
C GLN A 561 5.46 9.82 17.10
N VAL A 562 6.34 9.93 18.10
CA VAL A 562 7.53 10.76 18.08
C VAL A 562 8.76 9.86 17.91
N GLN A 563 9.52 10.11 16.85
CA GLN A 563 10.79 9.42 16.65
C GLN A 563 11.92 10.16 17.37
N ILE A 564 12.69 9.42 18.16
CA ILE A 564 13.91 9.90 18.82
C ILE A 564 14.96 10.31 17.77
N ASN A 565 15.59 11.46 17.98
CA ASN A 565 16.63 11.99 17.11
C ASN A 565 17.76 12.59 17.95
N LYS A 566 18.75 11.78 18.27
CA LYS A 566 19.91 12.17 19.09
C LYS A 566 20.72 13.30 18.47
N LYS A 567 20.76 13.37 17.11
CA LYS A 567 21.47 14.47 16.42
C LYS A 567 20.80 15.83 16.64
N ALA A 568 19.48 15.84 16.80
CA ALA A 568 18.69 17.02 17.12
C ALA A 568 18.52 17.26 18.64
N GLY A 569 19.16 16.44 19.49
CA GLY A 569 19.00 16.51 20.94
C GLY A 569 17.66 15.98 21.47
N ILE A 570 16.93 15.23 20.68
CA ILE A 570 15.62 14.63 21.05
C ILE A 570 15.88 13.23 21.61
N ASP A 571 15.79 13.06 22.91
CA ASP A 571 15.89 11.79 23.62
C ASP A 571 14.55 11.42 24.30
N PHE A 572 14.50 10.21 24.90
CA PHE A 572 13.30 9.72 25.56
C PHE A 572 12.85 10.59 26.74
N ALA A 573 13.79 11.06 27.56
CA ALA A 573 13.50 11.88 28.74
C ALA A 573 12.93 13.25 28.36
N LEU A 574 13.48 13.89 27.32
CA LEU A 574 12.94 15.16 26.80
C LEU A 574 11.52 14.99 26.28
N VAL A 575 11.30 13.93 25.49
CA VAL A 575 9.97 13.65 24.91
C VAL A 575 8.95 13.33 25.98
N MET A 576 9.31 12.55 26.99
CA MET A 576 8.45 12.23 28.14
C MET A 576 8.00 13.50 28.88
N ARG A 577 8.93 14.43 29.18
CA ARG A 577 8.58 15.74 29.79
C ARG A 577 7.59 16.55 28.95
N ALA A 578 7.65 16.42 27.63
CA ALA A 578 6.68 17.06 26.74
C ALA A 578 5.32 16.36 26.77
N PHE A 579 5.29 15.01 26.81
CA PHE A 579 4.07 14.23 26.86
C PHE A 579 3.23 14.55 28.11
N LEU A 580 3.85 14.66 29.28
CA LEU A 580 3.14 15.04 30.52
C LEU A 580 2.41 16.40 30.46
N ARG A 581 2.69 17.23 29.44
CA ARG A 581 2.01 18.49 29.16
C ARG A 581 1.11 18.44 27.92
N ALA A 582 1.01 17.28 27.30
CA ALA A 582 0.28 17.09 26.03
C ALA A 582 -1.08 16.40 26.23
N ASP A 583 -1.53 16.29 27.50
CA ASP A 583 -2.81 15.69 27.89
C ASP A 583 -3.00 14.26 27.31
N PRO A 584 -2.10 13.31 27.57
CA PRO A 584 -2.22 11.94 27.13
C PRO A 584 -3.05 11.10 28.10
N ASP A 585 -3.82 10.13 27.57
CA ASP A 585 -4.36 9.04 28.39
C ASP A 585 -3.35 7.90 28.49
N ILE A 586 -2.68 7.62 27.36
CA ILE A 586 -1.71 6.52 27.24
C ILE A 586 -0.39 7.05 26.69
N ILE A 587 0.68 6.62 27.35
CA ILE A 587 2.07 6.90 26.93
C ILE A 587 2.78 5.59 26.64
N MET A 588 3.45 5.48 25.48
CA MET A 588 4.37 4.38 25.20
C MET A 588 5.79 4.90 25.01
N VAL A 589 6.73 4.30 25.73
CA VAL A 589 8.16 4.53 25.61
C VAL A 589 8.80 3.30 25.02
N GLY A 590 9.38 3.43 23.84
CA GLY A 590 9.93 2.30 23.09
C GLY A 590 10.92 1.46 23.88
N GLU A 591 11.72 2.10 24.70
CA GLU A 591 12.63 1.42 25.65
C GLU A 591 12.99 2.29 26.86
N SER A 592 13.19 1.65 28.00
CA SER A 592 13.66 2.26 29.26
C SER A 592 15.07 1.77 29.56
N ARG A 593 16.08 2.55 29.13
CA ARG A 593 17.50 2.21 29.32
C ARG A 593 18.18 2.90 30.47
N ASP A 594 17.70 4.07 30.84
CA ASP A 594 18.33 4.95 31.83
C ASP A 594 17.36 5.28 32.97
N LYS A 595 17.94 5.69 34.08
CA LYS A 595 17.23 6.03 35.32
C LYS A 595 16.20 7.13 35.12
N GLU A 596 16.50 8.16 34.33
CA GLU A 596 15.64 9.31 34.14
C GLU A 596 14.36 8.91 33.38
N THR A 597 14.50 8.17 32.29
CA THR A 597 13.34 7.68 31.51
C THR A 597 12.44 6.77 32.34
N VAL A 598 13.02 5.87 33.17
CA VAL A 598 12.23 4.99 34.04
C VAL A 598 11.50 5.79 35.11
N ALA A 599 12.19 6.74 35.79
CA ALA A 599 11.61 7.56 36.84
C ALA A 599 10.41 8.38 36.32
N MET A 600 10.52 8.94 35.11
CA MET A 600 9.43 9.68 34.48
C MET A 600 8.25 8.77 34.11
N GLY A 601 8.50 7.52 33.72
CA GLY A 601 7.44 6.53 33.49
C GLY A 601 6.67 6.20 34.77
N VAL A 602 7.38 6.04 35.89
CA VAL A 602 6.78 5.84 37.22
C VAL A 602 5.96 7.06 37.63
N GLU A 603 6.53 8.26 37.51
CA GLU A 603 5.83 9.53 37.81
C GLU A 603 4.57 9.71 36.98
N ALA A 604 4.67 9.50 35.67
CA ALA A 604 3.52 9.57 34.76
C ALA A 604 2.40 8.62 35.20
N SER A 605 2.76 7.38 35.59
CA SER A 605 1.77 6.40 36.02
C SER A 605 1.11 6.76 37.35
N LEU A 606 1.86 7.33 38.30
CA LEU A 606 1.33 7.78 39.59
C LEU A 606 0.45 9.05 39.46
N THR A 607 0.68 9.82 38.38
CA THR A 607 -0.15 11.03 38.07
C THR A 607 -1.36 10.73 37.19
N GLY A 608 -1.71 9.45 36.97
CA GLY A 608 -2.97 9.05 36.37
C GLY A 608 -2.89 8.59 34.91
N HIS A 609 -1.69 8.35 34.35
CA HIS A 609 -1.51 7.91 32.97
C HIS A 609 -1.25 6.40 32.89
N LEU A 610 -1.72 5.77 31.84
CA LEU A 610 -1.35 4.38 31.52
C LEU A 610 -0.07 4.38 30.68
N VAL A 611 1.00 3.79 31.25
CA VAL A 611 2.34 3.85 30.66
C VAL A 611 2.80 2.45 30.23
N PHE A 612 3.24 2.33 28.98
CA PHE A 612 3.85 1.12 28.43
C PHE A 612 5.31 1.35 28.10
N SER A 613 6.16 0.38 28.41
CA SER A 613 7.56 0.46 27.98
C SER A 613 8.19 -0.91 27.77
N THR A 614 9.44 -0.94 27.27
CA THR A 614 10.20 -2.19 27.13
C THR A 614 11.46 -2.20 27.96
N LEU A 615 11.88 -3.44 28.31
CA LEU A 615 13.13 -3.75 28.99
C LEU A 615 13.90 -4.84 28.25
N HIS A 616 15.21 -4.88 28.44
CA HIS A 616 16.11 -5.93 27.94
C HIS A 616 16.55 -6.86 29.07
N THR A 617 15.59 -7.55 29.69
CA THR A 617 15.78 -8.56 30.73
C THR A 617 15.27 -9.91 30.25
N ASN A 618 15.66 -10.99 30.89
CA ASN A 618 15.33 -12.36 30.45
C ASN A 618 14.03 -12.92 31.01
N SER A 619 13.59 -12.41 32.16
CA SER A 619 12.35 -12.84 32.83
C SER A 619 11.64 -11.65 33.49
N ALA A 620 10.39 -11.82 33.86
CA ALA A 620 9.59 -10.79 34.50
C ALA A 620 10.09 -10.47 35.93
N PRO A 621 10.42 -11.44 36.81
CA PRO A 621 11.01 -11.17 38.11
C PRO A 621 12.38 -10.47 38.06
N GLU A 622 13.25 -10.81 37.10
CA GLU A 622 14.56 -10.15 36.91
C GLU A 622 14.37 -8.66 36.53
N SER A 623 13.30 -8.34 35.81
CA SER A 623 12.98 -6.96 35.45
C SER A 623 12.72 -6.08 36.66
N ILE A 624 12.07 -6.60 37.71
CA ILE A 624 11.80 -5.87 38.94
C ILE A 624 13.12 -5.49 39.62
N THR A 625 14.00 -6.46 39.84
CA THR A 625 15.30 -6.19 40.50
C THR A 625 16.14 -5.24 39.66
N ARG A 626 16.14 -5.39 38.33
CA ARG A 626 16.85 -4.49 37.42
C ARG A 626 16.38 -3.04 37.55
N LEU A 627 15.08 -2.79 37.65
CA LEU A 627 14.53 -1.44 37.83
C LEU A 627 14.87 -0.87 39.21
N LEU A 628 14.85 -1.68 40.26
CA LEU A 628 15.29 -1.28 41.60
C LEU A 628 16.78 -0.94 41.62
N ASP A 629 17.64 -1.71 40.91
CA ASP A 629 19.08 -1.47 40.78
C ASP A 629 19.38 -0.20 39.97
N MET A 630 18.51 0.19 39.05
CA MET A 630 18.58 1.48 38.35
C MET A 630 18.26 2.67 39.27
N GLY A 631 17.90 2.41 40.54
CA GLY A 631 17.67 3.43 41.56
C GLY A 631 16.25 3.94 41.62
N MET A 632 15.28 3.11 41.26
CA MET A 632 13.85 3.43 41.50
C MET A 632 13.53 3.32 42.99
N ASP A 633 12.70 4.24 43.46
CA ASP A 633 12.11 4.15 44.78
C ASP A 633 11.16 2.95 44.86
N PRO A 634 11.37 1.99 45.77
CA PRO A 634 10.63 0.74 45.79
C PRO A 634 9.13 0.94 46.08
N PHE A 635 8.73 1.97 46.87
CA PHE A 635 7.34 2.22 47.17
C PHE A 635 6.61 2.79 45.97
N ASN A 636 7.16 3.86 45.37
CA ASN A 636 6.59 4.49 44.19
C ASN A 636 6.52 3.51 43.00
N PHE A 637 7.56 2.71 42.83
CA PHE A 637 7.61 1.71 41.78
C PHE A 637 6.60 0.59 42.00
N ALA A 638 6.43 0.08 43.23
CA ALA A 638 5.43 -0.93 43.53
C ALA A 638 3.99 -0.44 43.29
N ASP A 639 3.71 0.82 43.66
CA ASP A 639 2.39 1.42 43.48
C ASP A 639 2.08 1.64 41.99
N ALA A 640 3.07 2.05 41.22
CA ALA A 640 2.96 2.28 39.77
C ALA A 640 2.77 0.99 38.96
N LEU A 641 3.44 -0.11 39.34
CA LEU A 641 3.53 -1.31 38.53
C LEU A 641 2.21 -2.06 38.46
N LEU A 642 1.76 -2.37 37.22
CA LEU A 642 0.60 -3.23 36.92
C LEU A 642 1.04 -4.65 36.61
N GLY A 643 2.09 -4.83 35.83
CA GLY A 643 2.61 -6.12 35.43
C GLY A 643 3.77 -6.03 34.46
N ILE A 644 4.40 -7.17 34.28
CA ILE A 644 5.53 -7.36 33.36
C ILE A 644 5.29 -8.60 32.53
N LEU A 645 5.34 -8.46 31.19
CA LEU A 645 5.23 -9.53 30.22
C LEU A 645 6.60 -9.84 29.63
N ALA A 646 7.24 -10.93 30.08
CA ALA A 646 8.44 -11.41 29.43
C ALA A 646 8.09 -12.24 28.20
N GLN A 647 8.89 -12.11 27.13
CA GLN A 647 8.58 -12.69 25.83
C GLN A 647 9.81 -13.25 25.11
N ARG A 648 9.61 -14.39 24.45
CA ARG A 648 10.52 -15.04 23.49
C ARG A 648 9.75 -15.42 22.25
N LEU A 649 10.43 -15.68 21.12
CA LEU A 649 9.83 -16.21 19.90
C LEU A 649 10.38 -17.60 19.63
N ALA A 650 9.50 -18.59 19.51
CA ALA A 650 9.77 -19.94 19.03
C ALA A 650 9.30 -20.10 17.58
N LYS A 651 9.86 -21.05 16.83
CA LYS A 651 9.32 -21.40 15.50
C LYS A 651 7.95 -22.04 15.65
N LYS A 652 7.00 -21.62 14.81
CA LYS A 652 5.66 -22.21 14.74
C LYS A 652 5.66 -23.41 13.82
N LEU A 653 5.03 -24.51 14.22
CA LEU A 653 4.82 -25.67 13.36
C LEU A 653 3.97 -25.28 12.14
N CYS A 654 4.37 -25.78 10.98
CA CYS A 654 3.60 -25.66 9.75
C CYS A 654 2.33 -26.50 9.82
N ASP A 655 1.37 -26.21 8.95
CA ASP A 655 0.11 -26.98 8.85
C ASP A 655 0.34 -28.45 8.43
N CYS A 656 1.51 -28.77 7.84
CA CYS A 656 1.91 -30.15 7.52
C CYS A 656 2.32 -31.00 8.73
N LYS A 657 2.25 -30.46 9.96
CA LYS A 657 2.54 -31.19 11.20
C LYS A 657 1.71 -32.46 11.34
N GLU A 658 2.31 -33.48 11.94
CA GLU A 658 1.65 -34.76 12.21
C GLU A 658 1.35 -34.89 13.69
N ALA A 659 0.08 -35.19 14.01
CA ALA A 659 -0.35 -35.46 15.40
C ALA A 659 -0.04 -36.89 15.80
N TYR A 660 0.45 -37.08 17.02
CA TYR A 660 0.61 -38.40 17.62
C TYR A 660 0.21 -38.37 19.10
N VAL A 661 -0.15 -39.52 19.67
CA VAL A 661 -0.42 -39.65 21.08
C VAL A 661 0.88 -40.04 21.80
N PRO A 662 1.35 -39.23 22.80
CA PRO A 662 2.57 -39.57 23.53
C PRO A 662 2.34 -40.84 24.32
N ASP A 663 3.36 -41.67 24.47
CA ASP A 663 3.31 -42.79 25.39
C ASP A 663 3.35 -42.31 26.85
N ALA A 664 3.12 -43.23 27.80
CA ALA A 664 3.02 -42.92 29.23
C ALA A 664 4.35 -42.34 29.77
N GLU A 665 5.49 -42.80 29.26
CA GLU A 665 6.80 -42.35 29.69
C GLU A 665 7.12 -40.95 29.13
N GLU A 666 6.81 -40.72 27.86
CA GLU A 666 6.98 -39.41 27.23
C GLU A 666 6.12 -38.35 27.95
N LEU A 667 4.85 -38.67 28.24
CA LEU A 667 3.95 -37.78 28.97
C LEU A 667 4.45 -37.53 30.40
N ARG A 668 4.97 -38.56 31.07
CA ARG A 668 5.56 -38.44 32.42
C ARG A 668 6.77 -37.52 32.42
N LEU A 669 7.69 -37.69 31.47
CA LEU A 669 8.88 -36.84 31.32
C LEU A 669 8.49 -35.39 31.03
N PHE A 670 7.51 -35.21 30.14
CA PHE A 670 6.99 -33.88 29.83
C PHE A 670 6.35 -33.22 31.06
N ALA A 671 5.53 -33.94 31.83
CA ALA A 671 4.92 -33.41 33.05
C ALA A 671 5.98 -33.09 34.13
N THR A 672 7.03 -33.92 34.25
CA THR A 672 8.14 -33.68 35.17
C THR A 672 8.87 -32.38 34.79
N GLU A 673 9.16 -32.18 33.52
CA GLU A 673 9.83 -30.96 33.04
C GLU A 673 8.98 -29.69 33.29
N TYR A 674 7.65 -29.77 33.16
CA TYR A 674 6.73 -28.70 33.51
C TYR A 674 6.74 -28.43 35.03
N ALA A 675 6.68 -29.49 35.84
CA ALA A 675 6.65 -29.42 37.29
C ALA A 675 7.93 -28.88 37.94
N GLU A 676 9.08 -28.98 37.24
CA GLU A 676 10.33 -28.36 37.71
C GLU A 676 10.20 -26.85 37.92
N GLU A 677 9.39 -26.16 37.13
CA GLU A 677 9.15 -24.72 37.28
C GLU A 677 8.26 -24.41 38.52
N LEU A 678 7.48 -25.39 38.99
CA LEU A 678 6.54 -25.26 40.10
C LEU A 678 7.11 -25.71 41.47
N ARG A 679 8.27 -26.37 41.46
CA ARG A 679 8.80 -27.05 42.65
C ARG A 679 9.09 -26.13 43.85
N HIS A 680 9.18 -24.81 43.61
CA HIS A 680 9.45 -23.82 44.66
C HIS A 680 8.18 -23.22 45.25
N SER A 681 6.99 -23.58 44.77
CA SER A 681 5.74 -23.19 45.42
C SER A 681 5.42 -24.08 46.61
N ALA A 682 4.68 -23.53 47.58
CA ALA A 682 4.38 -24.20 48.84
C ALA A 682 3.70 -25.56 48.65
N ASP A 683 2.67 -25.65 47.80
CA ASP A 683 1.91 -26.84 47.52
C ASP A 683 2.76 -27.98 46.93
N TRP A 684 3.61 -27.63 45.94
CA TRP A 684 4.51 -28.60 45.30
C TRP A 684 5.65 -29.09 46.22
N THR A 685 6.07 -28.23 47.11
CA THR A 685 7.06 -28.60 48.12
C THR A 685 6.43 -29.54 49.18
N ALA A 686 5.15 -29.35 49.51
CA ALA A 686 4.44 -30.16 50.48
C ALA A 686 4.03 -31.55 49.94
N ASP A 687 3.52 -31.65 48.73
CA ASP A 687 3.04 -32.88 48.08
C ASP A 687 3.33 -32.91 46.60
N TYR A 688 4.55 -33.16 46.20
CA TYR A 688 4.95 -33.24 44.81
C TYR A 688 4.19 -34.30 44.00
N ALA A 689 3.97 -35.50 44.61
CA ALA A 689 3.31 -36.61 43.92
C ALA A 689 1.81 -36.35 43.67
N GLY A 690 1.14 -35.77 44.66
CA GLY A 690 -0.27 -35.38 44.53
C GLY A 690 -0.49 -34.24 43.55
N GLU A 691 0.37 -33.23 43.57
CA GLU A 691 0.28 -32.09 42.64
C GLU A 691 0.61 -32.51 41.18
N MET A 692 1.56 -33.44 40.98
CA MET A 692 1.83 -34.06 39.68
C MET A 692 0.61 -34.82 39.14
N ALA A 693 -0.06 -35.61 40.00
CA ALA A 693 -1.27 -36.33 39.57
C ALA A 693 -2.40 -35.34 39.20
N LYS A 694 -2.59 -34.28 39.99
CA LYS A 694 -3.58 -33.24 39.72
C LYS A 694 -3.26 -32.48 38.39
N LEU A 695 -1.99 -32.19 38.11
CA LEU A 695 -1.55 -31.58 36.88
C LEU A 695 -1.91 -32.42 35.65
N VAL A 696 -1.54 -33.70 35.67
CA VAL A 696 -1.85 -34.62 34.55
C VAL A 696 -3.36 -34.81 34.39
N ALA A 697 -4.10 -35.00 35.49
CA ALA A 697 -5.56 -35.13 35.45
C ALA A 697 -6.23 -33.86 34.85
N ARG A 698 -5.77 -32.66 35.23
CA ARG A 698 -6.25 -31.40 34.66
C ARG A 698 -5.99 -31.32 33.15
N TRP A 699 -4.82 -31.73 32.67
CA TRP A 699 -4.54 -31.76 31.24
C TRP A 699 -5.40 -32.81 30.53
N GLN A 700 -5.58 -34.00 31.08
CA GLN A 700 -6.45 -35.01 30.52
C GLN A 700 -7.89 -34.50 30.39
N GLN A 701 -8.41 -33.81 31.40
CA GLN A 701 -9.73 -33.21 31.37
C GLN A 701 -9.84 -32.08 30.33
N GLN A 702 -8.81 -31.23 30.21
CA GLN A 702 -8.79 -30.09 29.27
C GLN A 702 -8.83 -30.58 27.81
N TYR A 703 -8.22 -31.71 27.49
CA TYR A 703 -8.13 -32.25 26.14
C TYR A 703 -9.06 -33.45 25.86
N VAL A 704 -10.02 -33.72 26.73
CA VAL A 704 -11.01 -34.81 26.54
C VAL A 704 -11.77 -34.67 25.21
N ASP A 705 -12.29 -33.49 24.91
CA ASP A 705 -13.11 -33.22 23.73
C ASP A 705 -12.32 -33.34 22.43
N THR A 706 -10.99 -33.23 22.48
CA THR A 706 -10.09 -33.34 21.32
C THR A 706 -9.55 -34.79 21.14
N GLY A 707 -10.04 -35.77 21.93
CA GLY A 707 -9.60 -37.16 21.87
C GLY A 707 -8.31 -37.43 22.63
N GLY A 708 -8.08 -36.71 23.73
CA GLY A 708 -6.92 -36.80 24.60
C GLY A 708 -5.74 -35.88 24.26
N ILE A 709 -4.69 -35.98 25.07
CA ILE A 709 -3.46 -35.21 24.88
C ILE A 709 -2.75 -35.68 23.61
N LYS A 710 -2.45 -34.78 22.72
CA LYS A 710 -1.70 -35.01 21.47
C LYS A 710 -0.45 -34.15 21.43
N PHE A 711 0.62 -34.72 20.95
CA PHE A 711 1.79 -33.96 20.54
C PHE A 711 1.91 -33.91 19.02
N TYR A 712 2.76 -33.02 18.52
CA TYR A 712 2.88 -32.80 17.07
C TYR A 712 4.34 -32.83 16.68
N ARG A 713 4.63 -33.51 15.56
CA ARG A 713 5.96 -33.53 14.93
C ARG A 713 5.95 -32.63 13.70
N HIS A 714 7.09 -31.99 13.46
CA HIS A 714 7.30 -31.32 12.19
C HIS A 714 7.48 -32.37 11.09
N ALA A 715 6.75 -32.22 9.98
CA ALA A 715 6.92 -33.09 8.80
C ALA A 715 7.82 -32.38 7.77
N GLY A 716 7.27 -31.65 6.89
CA GLY A 716 7.90 -30.95 5.79
C GLY A 716 6.96 -30.88 4.60
N CYS A 717 6.89 -29.75 3.93
CA CYS A 717 6.12 -29.57 2.70
C CYS A 717 6.68 -28.35 1.95
N ASP A 718 6.20 -28.14 0.72
CA ASP A 718 6.66 -27.01 -0.11
C ASP A 718 6.36 -25.65 0.52
N LYS A 719 5.23 -25.52 1.28
CA LYS A 719 4.87 -24.27 1.96
C LYS A 719 5.85 -23.84 3.05
N CYS A 720 6.58 -24.78 3.65
CA CYS A 720 7.59 -24.54 4.67
C CYS A 720 9.02 -24.85 4.17
N HIS A 721 9.22 -25.02 2.87
CA HIS A 721 10.49 -25.39 2.26
C HIS A 721 11.14 -26.62 2.96
N GLN A 722 10.35 -27.66 3.19
CA GLN A 722 10.72 -28.92 3.82
C GLN A 722 11.24 -28.80 5.26
N THR A 723 11.14 -27.61 5.89
CA THR A 723 11.62 -27.41 7.29
C THR A 723 10.65 -27.88 8.35
N GLY A 724 9.37 -28.01 8.04
CA GLY A 724 8.29 -28.32 8.96
C GLY A 724 7.84 -27.14 9.84
N TYR A 725 8.45 -25.95 9.69
CA TYR A 725 8.11 -24.74 10.45
C TYR A 725 7.76 -23.60 9.50
N LYS A 726 6.76 -22.79 9.89
CA LYS A 726 6.37 -21.59 9.16
C LYS A 726 5.89 -20.50 10.11
N GLY A 727 6.62 -19.40 10.16
CA GLY A 727 6.36 -18.28 11.05
C GLY A 727 6.88 -18.52 12.46
N ARG A 728 6.58 -17.60 13.35
CA ARG A 728 7.02 -17.59 14.76
C ARG A 728 5.82 -17.46 15.68
N ILE A 729 5.95 -17.96 16.91
CA ILE A 729 4.95 -17.82 17.97
C ILE A 729 5.59 -17.26 19.23
N GLY A 730 4.91 -16.33 19.92
CA GLY A 730 5.36 -15.81 21.19
C GLY A 730 5.25 -16.87 22.28
N LEU A 731 6.25 -16.93 23.16
CA LEU A 731 6.19 -17.57 24.48
C LEU A 731 6.12 -16.44 25.49
N HIS A 732 5.23 -16.54 26.47
CA HIS A 732 4.87 -15.43 27.32
C HIS A 732 4.92 -15.83 28.80
N GLU A 733 5.57 -14.99 29.62
CA GLU A 733 5.59 -15.07 31.08
C GLU A 733 5.02 -13.76 31.62
N LEU A 734 3.83 -13.83 32.20
CA LEU A 734 3.11 -12.67 32.71
C LEU A 734 3.10 -12.63 34.22
N LEU A 735 3.86 -11.72 34.78
CA LEU A 735 3.83 -11.36 36.19
C LEU A 735 2.85 -10.20 36.41
N ILE A 736 1.89 -10.39 37.29
CA ILE A 736 0.96 -9.35 37.75
C ILE A 736 1.44 -8.81 39.08
N ALA A 737 1.50 -7.51 39.22
CA ALA A 737 1.87 -6.86 40.48
C ALA A 737 0.65 -6.80 41.41
N ASP A 738 0.33 -7.93 42.03
CA ASP A 738 -0.62 -8.02 43.13
C ASP A 738 -0.01 -7.52 44.44
N ASP A 739 -0.77 -7.50 45.52
CA ASP A 739 -0.33 -6.97 46.83
C ASP A 739 0.87 -7.75 47.37
N GLY A 740 0.95 -9.06 47.10
CA GLY A 740 2.08 -9.89 47.47
C GLY A 740 3.37 -9.50 46.79
N ILE A 741 3.30 -9.31 45.47
CA ILE A 741 4.45 -8.88 44.66
C ILE A 741 4.84 -7.44 45.01
N LYS A 742 3.87 -6.54 45.21
CA LYS A 742 4.15 -5.14 45.62
C LYS A 742 4.91 -5.07 46.95
N LYS A 743 4.52 -5.90 47.92
CA LYS A 743 5.21 -6.00 49.19
C LYS A 743 6.66 -6.46 49.02
N LEU A 744 6.90 -7.51 48.21
CA LEU A 744 8.24 -7.99 47.91
C LEU A 744 9.10 -6.95 47.18
N ILE A 745 8.51 -6.12 46.32
CA ILE A 745 9.20 -5.00 45.67
C ILE A 745 9.63 -3.97 46.74
N GLN A 746 8.73 -3.57 47.66
CA GLN A 746 9.00 -2.62 48.73
C GLN A 746 10.11 -3.12 49.65
N GLU A 747 10.14 -4.42 49.94
CA GLU A 747 11.17 -5.09 50.77
C GLU A 747 12.49 -5.36 50.02
N ARG A 748 12.57 -5.03 48.70
CA ARG A 748 13.70 -5.32 47.82
C ARG A 748 14.08 -6.81 47.83
N ALA A 749 13.06 -7.68 47.80
CA ALA A 749 13.23 -9.13 47.81
C ALA A 749 14.08 -9.65 46.65
N ARG A 750 14.67 -10.82 46.81
CA ARG A 750 15.46 -11.49 45.80
C ARG A 750 14.63 -11.99 44.66
N VAL A 751 15.23 -12.09 43.47
CA VAL A 751 14.53 -12.64 42.25
C VAL A 751 13.83 -13.96 42.53
N ALA A 752 14.46 -14.87 43.32
CA ALA A 752 13.89 -16.18 43.62
C ALA A 752 12.58 -16.09 44.49
N GLU A 753 12.50 -15.14 45.40
CA GLU A 753 11.36 -14.91 46.26
C GLU A 753 10.21 -14.31 45.44
N ILE A 754 10.49 -13.33 44.59
CA ILE A 754 9.53 -12.73 43.67
C ILE A 754 9.03 -13.79 42.68
N PHE A 755 9.93 -14.63 42.15
CA PHE A 755 9.57 -15.73 41.25
C PHE A 755 8.62 -16.74 41.93
N ALA A 756 8.93 -17.20 43.14
CA ALA A 756 8.07 -18.14 43.85
C ALA A 756 6.68 -17.54 44.08
N ALA A 757 6.59 -16.32 44.59
CA ALA A 757 5.31 -15.66 44.81
C ALA A 757 4.54 -15.42 43.49
N ALA A 758 5.21 -15.06 42.41
CA ALA A 758 4.57 -14.87 41.10
C ALA A 758 3.98 -16.18 40.55
N VAL A 759 4.69 -17.30 40.70
CA VAL A 759 4.21 -18.64 40.30
C VAL A 759 3.03 -19.08 41.16
N GLU A 760 3.06 -18.85 42.47
CA GLU A 760 1.90 -19.08 43.36
C GLU A 760 0.70 -18.23 42.97
N GLY A 761 0.91 -16.96 42.57
CA GLY A 761 -0.10 -16.07 42.00
C GLY A 761 -0.60 -16.46 40.61
N GLY A 762 -0.13 -17.60 40.08
CA GLY A 762 -0.58 -18.14 38.78
C GLY A 762 0.23 -17.70 37.56
N MET A 763 1.40 -17.13 37.73
CA MET A 763 2.31 -16.86 36.62
C MET A 763 2.70 -18.19 35.94
N ARG A 764 2.69 -18.19 34.62
CA ARG A 764 3.28 -19.26 33.81
C ARG A 764 4.64 -18.78 33.34
N THR A 765 5.70 -19.59 33.55
CA THR A 765 7.03 -19.26 33.01
C THR A 765 7.01 -19.38 31.49
N LEU A 766 7.99 -18.80 30.82
CA LEU A 766 8.18 -18.93 29.36
C LEU A 766 8.17 -20.40 28.93
N LYS A 767 8.78 -21.30 29.72
CA LYS A 767 8.84 -22.73 29.45
C LYS A 767 7.48 -23.39 29.62
N MET A 768 6.77 -23.08 30.69
CA MET A 768 5.42 -23.61 30.94
C MET A 768 4.44 -23.18 29.83
N ASP A 769 4.41 -21.91 29.47
CA ASP A 769 3.61 -21.37 28.37
C ASP A 769 3.95 -22.04 27.03
N GLY A 770 5.25 -22.26 26.79
CA GLY A 770 5.72 -23.00 25.60
C GLY A 770 5.24 -24.45 25.59
N MET A 771 5.30 -25.16 26.72
CA MET A 771 4.84 -26.54 26.85
C MET A 771 3.33 -26.65 26.67
N GLU A 772 2.53 -25.70 27.18
CA GLU A 772 1.11 -25.61 26.88
C GLU A 772 0.86 -25.46 25.37
N LYS A 773 1.66 -24.65 24.67
CA LYS A 773 1.58 -24.48 23.21
C LYS A 773 2.03 -25.70 22.40
N VAL A 774 2.89 -26.57 22.98
CA VAL A 774 3.20 -27.86 22.37
C VAL A 774 1.94 -28.76 22.36
N MET A 775 1.20 -28.83 23.47
CA MET A 775 -0.07 -29.57 23.51
C MET A 775 -1.14 -28.98 22.59
N MET A 776 -1.11 -27.66 22.33
CA MET A 776 -1.97 -26.99 21.35
C MET A 776 -1.50 -27.22 19.90
N GLY A 777 -0.35 -27.85 19.66
CA GLY A 777 0.22 -28.06 18.33
C GLY A 777 0.71 -26.79 17.63
N MET A 778 1.08 -25.79 18.40
CA MET A 778 1.58 -24.52 17.86
C MET A 778 3.08 -24.54 17.63
N THR A 779 3.83 -25.28 18.45
CA THR A 779 5.28 -25.47 18.39
C THR A 779 5.62 -26.88 18.88
N ASP A 780 6.88 -27.24 18.91
CA ASP A 780 7.35 -28.49 19.52
C ASP A 780 8.30 -28.23 20.71
N LEU A 781 8.53 -29.28 21.52
CA LEU A 781 9.35 -29.20 22.73
C LEU A 781 10.81 -28.82 22.44
N LYS A 782 11.33 -29.20 21.26
CA LYS A 782 12.69 -28.83 20.82
C LYS A 782 12.82 -27.32 20.66
N MET A 783 11.83 -26.68 20.06
CA MET A 783 11.81 -25.23 19.88
C MET A 783 11.63 -24.49 21.20
N VAL A 784 10.79 -25.00 22.11
CA VAL A 784 10.63 -24.42 23.46
C VAL A 784 11.97 -24.46 24.21
N ARG A 785 12.62 -25.61 24.26
CA ARG A 785 13.92 -25.78 24.93
C ARG A 785 15.01 -24.87 24.32
N SER A 786 15.00 -24.68 22.99
CA SER A 786 16.02 -23.86 22.32
C SER A 786 15.98 -22.36 22.69
N VAL A 787 14.80 -21.87 23.13
CA VAL A 787 14.63 -20.44 23.46
C VAL A 787 14.43 -20.16 24.95
N CYS A 788 14.12 -21.17 25.75
CA CYS A 788 13.98 -21.12 27.21
C CYS A 788 15.20 -21.66 27.95
N ILE A 789 16.41 -21.34 27.48
CA ILE A 789 17.66 -21.72 28.17
C ILE A 789 17.75 -20.90 29.47
N LYS A 790 18.03 -21.58 30.59
CA LYS A 790 18.34 -20.97 31.91
C LYS A 790 19.71 -20.35 31.89
#